data_fe13483ebd750ffa71e18e400b65f410
#
_entry.id   fe13483ebd750ffa71e18e400b65f410
#
_cell.length_a   1.000
_cell.length_b   1.000
_cell.length_c   1.000
_cell.angle_alpha   90.00
_cell.angle_beta   90.00
_cell.angle_gamma   90.00
#
_symmetry.space_group_name_H-M   'P 1'
#
loop_
_entity.id
_entity.type
_entity.pdbx_description
1 polymer ?
#
loop_
_entity_poly.entity_id
_entity_poly.type
_entity_poly.pdbx_seq_one_letter_code
_entity_poly.pdbx_strand_id
1 'polypeptide(L)'
;MGPSRTLVLVNGKRKNQSALVYINDTPGKGEVGTDMKSIPTAAIERIEVLRDGASAQYGSDAIAGVINIVLKENVEYTNINVNSGITTEGDGFSVGADINSSLNVGENGYVNFTLAYSQQELTNRAGEPGEDTLFGVSANDPTFGPWLKKNPDLGMTIGQPEMKNGQIFYNAAFPFKNNSGEFYVFGGLSIRKGTSFALYRTPYWVPDPFNLLHESGTEYNGFQPTFETDIKDFNNSAGVKFDLLGFNADLSGTFGSNSVDYTVGNTLNRDLGAASPTSFEVGGYSFSNLIGNFDLSRNFGQLSLAFGAEARKEIFKATTGEPDSYFGGGAQSFPGIQPSNAVDESRTNYGIYANLDWDISEAFLIGGAVRYEDFSDFGDNSSWKINSRYKLGEKSALRASYGTGFRAPSLHQIFLSNIQTLLSGGTISNQGTFNNVDPVIREGLGVPQLHAETSENISAGITLQPVKNLSFSLDFYKINVDDRVLFSGEVGFDGDDNTTNPVEQILNDYDVTSIKFFINAVNTETYGADFVANYSNIALGAGTLAINLAGNLNDTKINGQINTPQVLAENGYDIFNRKEQARITDSRPKTKILLGFDYKINDFSVQLNNTYFGEVTWRHANNGLNGAPLGPNGSLLPTDDAEYDQTFAGKVITDLNFNYTFSEKLSLNLSVNNLLNVYPDAIDTKGDFVTDLGGRFKYPWEVNQFGFNGTILKAGLSYKF
;
A
#
# COMPACT_ATOMS: atom_id res chain seq x y z
N MET A 1 -1.13 9.25 6.83
CA MET A 1 0.05 8.61 7.49
C MET A 1 0.74 7.63 6.54
N GLY A 2 0.09 6.70 5.90
CA GLY A 2 0.66 5.76 4.94
C GLY A 2 0.94 4.36 5.50
N PRO A 3 1.14 3.35 4.61
CA PRO A 3 1.25 1.95 5.01
C PRO A 3 2.53 1.63 5.81
N SER A 4 3.63 2.36 5.61
CA SER A 4 4.87 2.14 6.36
C SER A 4 4.79 2.45 7.86
N ARG A 5 3.76 3.18 8.29
CA ARG A 5 3.58 3.61 9.69
C ARG A 5 2.44 2.86 10.39
N THR A 6 1.96 1.79 9.75
CA THR A 6 0.91 0.91 10.29
C THR A 6 1.45 -0.50 10.40
N LEU A 7 1.57 -1.00 11.62
CA LEU A 7 2.04 -2.36 11.86
C LEU A 7 0.92 -3.38 11.57
N VAL A 8 1.25 -4.44 10.87
CA VAL A 8 0.34 -5.56 10.61
C VAL A 8 0.81 -6.79 11.38
N LEU A 9 -0.12 -7.41 12.10
CA LEU A 9 0.07 -8.64 12.86
C LEU A 9 -0.87 -9.73 12.35
N VAL A 10 -0.45 -10.99 12.50
CA VAL A 10 -1.29 -12.17 12.35
C VAL A 10 -1.26 -12.92 13.68
N ASN A 11 -2.42 -13.14 14.31
CA ASN A 11 -2.52 -13.72 15.65
C ASN A 11 -1.55 -13.09 16.66
N GLY A 12 -1.35 -11.76 16.59
CA GLY A 12 -0.47 -11.02 17.49
C GLY A 12 1.02 -11.05 17.14
N LYS A 13 1.47 -11.81 16.13
CA LYS A 13 2.88 -11.84 15.69
C LYS A 13 3.06 -11.02 14.41
N ARG A 14 4.20 -10.31 14.31
CA ARG A 14 4.51 -9.38 13.21
C ARG A 14 4.52 -10.10 11.85
N LYS A 15 3.75 -9.58 10.89
CA LYS A 15 3.82 -9.99 9.49
C LYS A 15 4.98 -9.27 8.79
N ASN A 16 5.64 -9.97 7.86
CA ASN A 16 6.68 -9.39 7.00
C ASN A 16 6.16 -8.25 6.13
N GLN A 17 7.03 -7.30 5.83
CA GLN A 17 6.81 -6.31 4.79
C GLN A 17 6.79 -6.96 3.40
N SER A 18 6.21 -6.26 2.43
CA SER A 18 6.33 -6.57 1.01
C SER A 18 7.77 -6.35 0.53
N ALA A 19 8.20 -7.04 -0.52
CA ALA A 19 9.46 -6.77 -1.21
C ALA A 19 9.47 -5.45 -1.98
N LEU A 20 8.28 -4.84 -2.18
CA LEU A 20 8.08 -3.67 -3.00
C LEU A 20 8.07 -2.38 -2.20
N VAL A 21 8.72 -1.36 -2.76
CA VAL A 21 8.52 0.04 -2.39
C VAL A 21 7.77 0.76 -3.51
N TYR A 22 6.87 1.67 -3.15
CA TYR A 22 6.13 2.47 -4.11
C TYR A 22 7.02 3.59 -4.65
N ILE A 23 7.52 3.46 -5.88
CA ILE A 23 8.39 4.48 -6.52
C ILE A 23 7.65 5.38 -7.51
N ASN A 24 6.47 4.96 -7.98
CA ASN A 24 5.67 5.75 -8.90
C ASN A 24 5.02 6.96 -8.21
N ASP A 25 4.66 7.97 -8.99
CA ASP A 25 4.03 9.20 -8.55
C ASP A 25 2.56 8.99 -8.14
N THR A 26 2.31 8.04 -7.26
CA THR A 26 0.99 7.70 -6.72
C THR A 26 0.90 7.99 -5.22
N PRO A 27 -0.28 8.01 -4.62
CA PRO A 27 -0.40 8.12 -3.16
C PRO A 27 0.34 6.98 -2.45
N GLY A 28 1.25 7.33 -1.57
CA GLY A 28 2.13 6.37 -0.90
C GLY A 28 3.52 6.24 -1.52
N LYS A 29 3.91 7.11 -2.47
CA LYS A 29 5.26 7.17 -3.01
C LYS A 29 6.31 7.17 -1.89
N GLY A 30 7.33 6.31 -2.01
CA GLY A 30 8.39 6.11 -1.02
C GLY A 30 8.02 5.19 0.15
N GLU A 31 6.79 4.70 0.22
CA GLU A 31 6.31 3.84 1.31
C GLU A 31 6.52 2.35 1.00
N VAL A 32 6.72 1.57 2.07
CA VAL A 32 6.77 0.10 2.02
C VAL A 32 5.60 -0.45 2.82
N GLY A 33 4.74 -1.23 2.21
CA GLY A 33 3.56 -1.80 2.86
C GLY A 33 3.72 -3.28 3.18
N THR A 34 2.67 -3.86 3.73
CA THR A 34 2.50 -5.31 3.91
C THR A 34 1.57 -5.84 2.81
N ASP A 35 1.88 -6.99 2.24
CA ASP A 35 1.01 -7.64 1.25
C ASP A 35 -0.24 -8.23 1.91
N MET A 36 -1.32 -7.43 1.96
CA MET A 36 -2.59 -7.84 2.55
C MET A 36 -3.35 -8.87 1.69
N LYS A 37 -3.09 -8.91 0.37
CA LYS A 37 -3.70 -9.91 -0.52
C LYS A 37 -3.12 -11.30 -0.35
N SER A 38 -2.06 -11.46 0.41
CA SER A 38 -1.46 -12.77 0.70
C SER A 38 -2.31 -13.60 1.67
N ILE A 39 -3.21 -12.99 2.45
CA ILE A 39 -4.05 -13.68 3.45
C ILE A 39 -5.45 -13.91 2.88
N PRO A 40 -5.90 -15.18 2.73
CA PRO A 40 -7.25 -15.47 2.24
C PRO A 40 -8.31 -15.04 3.25
N THR A 41 -9.35 -14.34 2.77
CA THR A 41 -10.43 -13.87 3.64
C THR A 41 -11.15 -15.01 4.37
N ALA A 42 -11.22 -16.19 3.76
CA ALA A 42 -11.81 -17.38 4.37
C ALA A 42 -11.07 -17.89 5.62
N ALA A 43 -9.77 -17.54 5.78
CA ALA A 43 -8.99 -17.87 6.97
C ALA A 43 -9.20 -16.89 8.13
N ILE A 44 -9.79 -15.71 7.87
CA ILE A 44 -9.89 -14.63 8.85
C ILE A 44 -11.14 -14.81 9.71
N GLU A 45 -10.97 -14.81 11.03
CA GLU A 45 -12.06 -14.74 11.99
C GLU A 45 -12.52 -13.30 12.20
N ARG A 46 -11.57 -12.41 12.47
CA ARG A 46 -11.82 -10.97 12.66
C ARG A 46 -10.57 -10.14 12.42
N ILE A 47 -10.75 -8.86 12.21
CA ILE A 47 -9.67 -7.86 12.12
C ILE A 47 -9.84 -6.89 13.29
N GLU A 48 -8.77 -6.75 14.07
CA GLU A 48 -8.69 -5.82 15.19
C GLU A 48 -7.84 -4.62 14.76
N VAL A 49 -8.35 -3.41 14.99
CA VAL A 49 -7.65 -2.17 14.60
C VAL A 49 -7.44 -1.32 15.85
N LEU A 50 -6.17 -1.15 16.23
CA LEU A 50 -5.76 -0.19 17.23
C LEU A 50 -5.40 1.13 16.51
N ARG A 51 -6.24 2.16 16.71
CA ARG A 51 -6.14 3.48 16.06
C ARG A 51 -5.36 4.50 16.87
N ASP A 52 -4.30 4.06 17.53
CA ASP A 52 -3.47 4.88 18.41
C ASP A 52 -2.02 4.46 18.29
N GLY A 53 -1.08 5.38 18.45
CA GLY A 53 0.34 5.05 18.47
C GLY A 53 0.64 3.96 19.49
N ALA A 54 1.31 2.90 19.07
CA ALA A 54 1.50 1.71 19.87
C ALA A 54 2.94 1.16 19.81
N SER A 55 3.90 1.99 19.42
CA SER A 55 5.31 1.56 19.29
C SER A 55 5.89 1.06 20.63
N ALA A 56 5.46 1.61 21.76
CA ALA A 56 5.88 1.15 23.09
C ALA A 56 5.42 -0.28 23.40
N GLN A 57 4.34 -0.75 22.80
CA GLN A 57 3.78 -2.09 23.02
C GLN A 57 4.19 -3.11 21.95
N TYR A 58 4.22 -2.67 20.68
CA TYR A 58 4.38 -3.57 19.53
C TYR A 58 5.68 -3.34 18.74
N GLY A 59 6.47 -2.32 19.11
CA GLY A 59 7.74 -1.99 18.47
C GLY A 59 7.62 -0.98 17.34
N SER A 60 8.71 -0.82 16.61
CA SER A 60 8.81 0.07 15.45
C SER A 60 7.66 -0.16 14.45
N ASP A 61 7.34 0.86 13.63
CA ASP A 61 6.31 0.89 12.60
C ASP A 61 4.86 1.09 13.10
N ALA A 62 4.59 0.98 14.42
CA ALA A 62 3.28 1.19 15.01
C ALA A 62 3.00 2.68 15.36
N ILE A 63 3.39 3.61 14.49
CA ILE A 63 3.18 5.07 14.68
C ILE A 63 1.71 5.44 14.53
N ALA A 64 1.08 5.00 13.42
CA ALA A 64 -0.31 5.33 13.12
C ALA A 64 -1.31 4.38 13.79
N GLY A 65 -0.86 3.18 14.11
CA GLY A 65 -1.69 2.14 14.72
C GLY A 65 -1.25 0.73 14.35
N VAL A 66 -2.08 -0.24 14.75
CA VAL A 66 -1.83 -1.66 14.53
C VAL A 66 -3.08 -2.31 13.93
N ILE A 67 -2.88 -3.17 12.94
CA ILE A 67 -3.91 -4.05 12.39
C ILE A 67 -3.54 -5.48 12.77
N ASN A 68 -4.33 -6.13 13.61
CA ASN A 68 -4.14 -7.53 13.97
C ASN A 68 -5.19 -8.40 13.25
N ILE A 69 -4.72 -9.32 12.42
CA ILE A 69 -5.55 -10.28 11.70
C ILE A 69 -5.61 -11.55 12.54
N VAL A 70 -6.77 -11.84 13.09
CA VAL A 70 -7.01 -13.05 13.87
C VAL A 70 -7.55 -14.13 12.96
N LEU A 71 -6.83 -15.25 12.90
CA LEU A 71 -7.20 -16.40 12.08
C LEU A 71 -8.27 -17.24 12.79
N LYS A 72 -9.10 -17.92 11.99
CA LYS A 72 -10.05 -18.92 12.49
C LYS A 72 -9.32 -20.03 13.24
N GLU A 73 -9.91 -20.44 14.34
CA GLU A 73 -9.45 -21.56 15.16
C GLU A 73 -10.22 -22.83 14.79
N ASN A 74 -10.71 -23.55 15.77
CA ASN A 74 -11.51 -24.74 15.53
C ASN A 74 -12.91 -24.37 15.03
N VAL A 75 -13.24 -24.78 13.80
CA VAL A 75 -14.59 -24.63 13.23
C VAL A 75 -15.26 -26.01 13.19
N GLU A 76 -16.55 -26.07 13.50
CA GLU A 76 -17.31 -27.33 13.58
C GLU A 76 -17.78 -27.85 12.21
N TYR A 77 -17.53 -27.06 11.14
CA TYR A 77 -18.00 -27.36 9.78
C TYR A 77 -16.93 -27.07 8.74
N THR A 78 -17.03 -27.74 7.60
CA THR A 78 -16.30 -27.37 6.40
C THR A 78 -17.13 -26.38 5.59
N ASN A 79 -16.57 -25.21 5.28
CA ASN A 79 -17.21 -24.20 4.46
C ASN A 79 -16.52 -24.12 3.08
N ILE A 80 -17.32 -24.20 2.02
CA ILE A 80 -16.87 -24.02 0.64
C ILE A 80 -17.60 -22.78 0.08
N ASN A 81 -16.83 -21.82 -0.46
CA ASN A 81 -17.35 -20.65 -1.12
C ASN A 81 -16.90 -20.65 -2.59
N VAL A 82 -17.82 -20.31 -3.47
CA VAL A 82 -17.54 -20.02 -4.89
C VAL A 82 -18.15 -18.68 -5.22
N ASN A 83 -17.39 -17.82 -5.86
CA ASN A 83 -17.84 -16.49 -6.22
C ASN A 83 -17.41 -16.12 -7.64
N SER A 84 -18.15 -15.23 -8.27
CA SER A 84 -17.87 -14.67 -9.59
C SER A 84 -18.33 -13.24 -9.65
N GLY A 85 -17.70 -12.43 -10.50
CA GLY A 85 -18.10 -11.04 -10.70
C GLY A 85 -17.65 -10.50 -12.05
N ILE A 86 -18.28 -9.40 -12.47
CA ILE A 86 -17.97 -8.69 -13.70
C ILE A 86 -18.36 -7.22 -13.55
N THR A 87 -17.67 -6.32 -14.26
CA THR A 87 -18.08 -4.92 -14.33
C THR A 87 -19.27 -4.75 -15.29
N THR A 88 -20.03 -3.67 -15.15
CA THR A 88 -21.09 -3.33 -16.11
C THR A 88 -20.57 -2.90 -17.49
N GLU A 89 -19.28 -2.59 -17.59
CA GLU A 89 -18.61 -2.33 -18.87
C GLU A 89 -18.29 -3.63 -19.65
N GLY A 90 -18.50 -4.81 -19.02
CA GLY A 90 -18.30 -6.11 -19.64
C GLY A 90 -16.89 -6.64 -19.57
N ASP A 91 -16.01 -6.03 -18.79
CA ASP A 91 -14.64 -6.43 -18.53
C ASP A 91 -14.41 -6.80 -17.05
N GLY A 92 -13.17 -7.15 -16.68
CA GLY A 92 -12.81 -7.45 -15.29
C GLY A 92 -13.53 -8.68 -14.72
N PHE A 93 -13.85 -9.66 -15.55
CA PHE A 93 -14.43 -10.91 -15.08
C PHE A 93 -13.54 -11.52 -13.99
N SER A 94 -14.17 -11.97 -12.92
CA SER A 94 -13.49 -12.59 -11.79
C SER A 94 -14.18 -13.85 -11.34
N VAL A 95 -13.40 -14.82 -10.88
CA VAL A 95 -13.88 -16.05 -10.26
C VAL A 95 -12.98 -16.41 -9.10
N GLY A 96 -13.57 -16.94 -8.02
CA GLY A 96 -12.84 -17.42 -6.86
C GLY A 96 -13.53 -18.60 -6.21
N ALA A 97 -12.73 -19.44 -5.57
CA ALA A 97 -13.22 -20.52 -4.73
C ALA A 97 -12.32 -20.66 -3.52
N ASP A 98 -12.90 -20.95 -2.37
CA ASP A 98 -12.18 -21.26 -1.15
C ASP A 98 -12.85 -22.38 -0.36
N ILE A 99 -12.04 -23.07 0.44
CA ILE A 99 -12.46 -24.04 1.41
C ILE A 99 -11.77 -23.77 2.75
N ASN A 100 -12.54 -23.70 3.82
CA ASN A 100 -12.04 -23.65 5.19
C ASN A 100 -12.63 -24.78 6.02
N SER A 101 -11.79 -25.48 6.77
CA SER A 101 -12.18 -26.63 7.60
C SER A 101 -11.26 -26.77 8.79
N SER A 102 -11.69 -27.52 9.80
CA SER A 102 -10.86 -27.89 10.95
C SER A 102 -10.87 -29.38 11.19
N LEU A 103 -9.75 -29.86 11.67
CA LEU A 103 -9.57 -31.22 12.19
C LEU A 103 -9.28 -31.17 13.68
N ASN A 104 -10.03 -31.90 14.48
CA ASN A 104 -9.73 -32.06 15.89
C ASN A 104 -8.53 -33.00 16.08
N VAL A 105 -7.59 -32.63 16.95
CA VAL A 105 -6.37 -33.39 17.26
C VAL A 105 -6.31 -33.63 18.77
N GLY A 106 -6.41 -34.88 19.19
CA GLY A 106 -6.51 -35.21 20.61
C GLY A 106 -7.82 -34.73 21.24
N GLU A 107 -7.78 -34.34 22.51
CA GLU A 107 -8.99 -33.94 23.26
C GLU A 107 -9.37 -32.46 23.00
N ASN A 108 -8.38 -31.57 22.89
CA ASN A 108 -8.61 -30.13 22.80
C ASN A 108 -7.74 -29.42 21.72
N GLY A 109 -6.96 -30.19 20.95
CA GLY A 109 -6.14 -29.63 19.87
C GLY A 109 -6.93 -29.52 18.57
N TYR A 110 -6.48 -28.63 17.69
CA TYR A 110 -7.09 -28.45 16.38
C TYR A 110 -6.05 -28.08 15.31
N VAL A 111 -6.43 -28.32 14.07
CA VAL A 111 -5.77 -27.80 12.87
C VAL A 111 -6.85 -27.22 11.97
N ASN A 112 -6.96 -25.90 11.90
CA ASN A 112 -7.76 -25.20 10.89
C ASN A 112 -6.92 -25.00 9.65
N PHE A 113 -7.48 -25.22 8.47
CA PHE A 113 -6.82 -24.95 7.20
C PHE A 113 -7.74 -24.26 6.21
N THR A 114 -7.16 -23.45 5.36
CA THR A 114 -7.84 -22.73 4.27
C THR A 114 -7.06 -22.92 2.99
N LEU A 115 -7.75 -23.31 1.93
CA LEU A 115 -7.25 -23.27 0.56
C LEU A 115 -8.09 -22.26 -0.20
N ALA A 116 -7.47 -21.40 -0.98
CA ALA A 116 -8.17 -20.42 -1.80
C ALA A 116 -7.50 -20.25 -3.16
N TYR A 117 -8.32 -20.06 -4.16
CA TYR A 117 -7.89 -19.66 -5.50
C TYR A 117 -8.78 -18.53 -6.00
N SER A 118 -8.18 -17.54 -6.64
CA SER A 118 -8.91 -16.49 -7.33
C SER A 118 -8.21 -16.07 -8.61
N GLN A 119 -9.00 -15.68 -9.59
CA GLN A 119 -8.56 -15.13 -10.86
C GLN A 119 -9.42 -13.90 -11.16
N GLN A 120 -8.81 -12.87 -11.73
CA GLN A 120 -9.49 -11.72 -12.29
C GLN A 120 -8.86 -11.35 -13.63
N GLU A 121 -9.68 -10.91 -14.55
CA GLU A 121 -9.26 -10.31 -15.80
C GLU A 121 -9.02 -8.81 -15.62
N LEU A 122 -8.31 -8.21 -16.56
CA LEU A 122 -8.04 -6.77 -16.55
C LEU A 122 -9.31 -5.95 -16.76
N THR A 123 -9.27 -4.70 -16.31
CA THR A 123 -10.22 -3.66 -16.73
C THR A 123 -9.48 -2.56 -17.48
N ASN A 124 -10.14 -1.87 -18.39
CA ASN A 124 -9.56 -0.72 -19.06
C ASN A 124 -10.45 0.52 -18.93
N ARG A 125 -9.90 1.57 -18.34
CA ARG A 125 -10.52 2.89 -18.14
C ARG A 125 -9.55 3.99 -18.58
N ALA A 126 -8.71 3.70 -19.59
CA ALA A 126 -7.82 4.67 -20.18
C ALA A 126 -8.61 5.83 -20.81
N GLY A 127 -7.97 6.96 -20.90
CA GLY A 127 -8.43 8.10 -21.68
C GLY A 127 -8.05 7.95 -23.16
N GLU A 128 -8.45 8.93 -23.92
CA GLU A 128 -8.09 9.07 -25.33
C GLU A 128 -7.03 10.17 -25.48
N PRO A 129 -5.99 10.01 -26.32
CA PRO A 129 -5.05 11.07 -26.61
C PRO A 129 -5.77 12.29 -27.16
N GLY A 130 -5.43 13.47 -26.66
CA GLY A 130 -5.94 14.73 -27.21
C GLY A 130 -5.46 14.97 -28.66
N GLU A 131 -6.10 15.92 -29.34
CA GLU A 131 -5.77 16.24 -30.74
C GLU A 131 -4.36 16.80 -30.94
N ASP A 132 -3.68 17.22 -29.87
CA ASP A 132 -2.55 18.13 -30.01
C ASP A 132 -1.23 17.43 -30.30
N THR A 133 -0.72 16.58 -29.44
CA THR A 133 0.52 15.87 -29.73
C THR A 133 0.68 14.61 -28.91
N LEU A 134 0.89 13.51 -29.57
CA LEU A 134 1.28 12.23 -28.95
C LEU A 134 2.75 11.97 -29.27
N PHE A 135 3.65 12.14 -28.29
CA PHE A 135 5.10 11.99 -28.45
C PHE A 135 5.67 12.84 -29.62
N GLY A 136 5.28 14.11 -29.68
CA GLY A 136 5.74 15.05 -30.68
C GLY A 136 5.04 14.95 -32.05
N VAL A 137 4.02 14.08 -32.19
CA VAL A 137 3.27 13.93 -33.43
C VAL A 137 1.82 14.36 -33.26
N SER A 138 1.41 15.35 -34.01
CA SER A 138 0.02 15.85 -34.03
C SER A 138 -0.91 14.93 -34.81
N ALA A 139 -2.18 14.90 -34.44
CA ALA A 139 -3.25 14.24 -35.22
C ALA A 139 -3.37 14.82 -36.67
N ASN A 140 -2.83 16.00 -36.91
CA ASN A 140 -2.73 16.63 -38.22
C ASN A 140 -1.42 16.32 -38.98
N ASP A 141 -0.50 15.54 -38.39
CA ASP A 141 0.71 15.10 -39.08
C ASP A 141 0.35 14.30 -40.35
N PRO A 142 0.93 14.59 -41.49
CA PRO A 142 0.57 13.93 -42.75
C PRO A 142 0.95 12.44 -42.79
N THR A 143 1.91 12.01 -42.00
CA THR A 143 2.43 10.63 -41.96
C THR A 143 1.70 9.78 -40.94
N PHE A 144 1.66 10.25 -39.69
CA PHE A 144 1.14 9.48 -38.56
C PHE A 144 -0.24 9.94 -38.08
N GLY A 145 -0.69 11.13 -38.46
CA GLY A 145 -2.01 11.63 -38.08
C GLY A 145 -3.16 10.71 -38.50
N PRO A 146 -3.18 10.09 -39.71
CA PRO A 146 -4.19 9.10 -40.06
C PRO A 146 -4.20 7.87 -39.13
N TRP A 147 -3.03 7.45 -38.69
CA TRP A 147 -2.90 6.33 -37.75
C TRP A 147 -3.40 6.72 -36.35
N LEU A 148 -3.05 7.89 -35.81
CA LEU A 148 -3.59 8.40 -34.55
C LEU A 148 -5.11 8.48 -34.55
N LYS A 149 -5.72 8.97 -35.66
CA LYS A 149 -7.18 9.05 -35.79
C LYS A 149 -7.85 7.67 -35.84
N LYS A 150 -7.16 6.66 -36.33
CA LYS A 150 -7.64 5.27 -36.37
C LYS A 150 -7.52 4.57 -35.01
N ASN A 151 -6.64 5.03 -34.14
CA ASN A 151 -6.33 4.43 -32.84
C ASN A 151 -6.48 5.50 -31.72
N PRO A 152 -7.70 5.97 -31.46
CA PRO A 152 -7.92 7.10 -30.54
C PRO A 152 -7.68 6.73 -29.06
N ASP A 153 -7.84 5.46 -28.71
CA ASP A 153 -7.63 4.90 -27.37
C ASP A 153 -6.16 4.49 -27.08
N LEU A 154 -5.26 4.97 -27.94
CA LEU A 154 -3.86 4.69 -27.81
C LEU A 154 -3.27 5.16 -26.52
N GLY A 155 -2.71 4.27 -25.89
CA GLY A 155 -1.82 4.70 -24.90
C GLY A 155 -1.63 3.80 -23.75
N MET A 156 -2.63 3.44 -23.06
CA MET A 156 -2.49 2.67 -21.82
C MET A 156 -3.67 1.74 -21.63
N THR A 157 -3.41 0.59 -21.06
CA THR A 157 -4.45 -0.18 -20.36
C THR A 157 -4.40 0.23 -18.90
N ILE A 158 -5.40 0.97 -18.45
CA ILE A 158 -5.47 1.56 -17.11
C ILE A 158 -6.67 0.99 -16.37
N GLY A 159 -6.43 0.34 -15.25
CA GLY A 159 -7.46 -0.29 -14.44
C GLY A 159 -6.88 -1.34 -13.51
N GLN A 160 -7.66 -2.35 -13.16
CA GLN A 160 -7.13 -3.49 -12.42
C GLN A 160 -6.34 -4.41 -13.37
N PRO A 161 -5.20 -4.96 -12.94
CA PRO A 161 -4.42 -5.90 -13.74
C PRO A 161 -5.11 -7.28 -13.83
N GLU A 162 -4.74 -8.08 -14.83
CA GLU A 162 -4.98 -9.52 -14.77
C GLU A 162 -4.23 -10.10 -13.58
N MET A 163 -4.89 -11.02 -12.86
CA MET A 163 -4.27 -11.64 -11.67
C MET A 163 -4.80 -13.05 -11.45
N LYS A 164 -3.87 -13.95 -11.06
CA LYS A 164 -4.17 -15.31 -10.56
C LYS A 164 -3.50 -15.46 -9.21
N ASN A 165 -4.24 -15.92 -8.20
CA ASN A 165 -3.75 -16.05 -6.82
C ASN A 165 -4.16 -17.39 -6.23
N GLY A 166 -3.17 -18.17 -5.78
CA GLY A 166 -3.36 -19.41 -5.03
C GLY A 166 -2.84 -19.25 -3.61
N GLN A 167 -3.58 -19.71 -2.61
CA GLN A 167 -3.27 -19.49 -1.19
C GLN A 167 -3.54 -20.74 -0.37
N ILE A 168 -2.64 -21.01 0.58
CA ILE A 168 -2.78 -22.04 1.61
C ILE A 168 -2.48 -21.40 2.94
N PHE A 169 -3.42 -21.49 3.89
CA PHE A 169 -3.25 -21.00 5.25
C PHE A 169 -3.66 -22.04 6.27
N TYR A 170 -3.05 -21.97 7.44
CA TYR A 170 -3.39 -22.84 8.57
C TYR A 170 -3.21 -22.11 9.90
N ASN A 171 -3.95 -22.61 10.90
CA ASN A 171 -3.87 -22.21 12.30
C ASN A 171 -4.11 -23.44 13.16
N ALA A 172 -3.14 -23.82 13.99
CA ALA A 172 -3.20 -25.03 14.79
C ALA A 172 -2.72 -24.80 16.21
N ALA A 173 -3.36 -25.46 17.15
CA ALA A 173 -2.94 -25.51 18.55
C ALA A 173 -3.03 -26.91 19.10
N PHE A 174 -2.04 -27.28 19.89
CA PHE A 174 -1.88 -28.59 20.51
C PHE A 174 -1.64 -28.42 22.01
N PRO A 175 -2.73 -28.37 22.83
CA PRO A 175 -2.62 -28.28 24.28
C PRO A 175 -1.84 -29.45 24.88
N PHE A 176 -1.02 -29.18 25.87
CA PHE A 176 -0.31 -30.22 26.62
C PHE A 176 -1.25 -30.95 27.58
N LYS A 177 -0.88 -32.16 27.95
CA LYS A 177 -1.61 -32.91 28.98
C LYS A 177 -1.69 -32.06 30.26
N ASN A 178 -2.85 -32.07 30.90
CA ASN A 178 -3.15 -31.30 32.10
C ASN A 178 -3.25 -29.77 31.92
N ASN A 179 -3.44 -29.28 30.68
CA ASN A 179 -3.55 -27.85 30.37
C ASN A 179 -2.35 -27.00 30.88
N SER A 180 -1.16 -27.59 30.97
CA SER A 180 0.05 -26.90 31.44
C SER A 180 0.65 -25.96 30.42
N GLY A 181 0.06 -25.87 29.23
CA GLY A 181 0.48 -25.04 28.11
C GLY A 181 0.02 -25.59 26.77
N GLU A 182 0.49 -24.99 25.70
CA GLU A 182 0.18 -25.43 24.33
C GLU A 182 1.36 -25.16 23.39
N PHE A 183 1.52 -26.02 22.40
CA PHE A 183 2.28 -25.72 21.18
C PHE A 183 1.30 -25.18 20.15
N TYR A 184 1.65 -24.10 19.48
CA TYR A 184 0.87 -23.53 18.39
C TYR A 184 1.70 -23.28 17.15
N VAL A 185 1.06 -23.30 15.99
CA VAL A 185 1.67 -22.94 14.72
C VAL A 185 0.62 -22.38 13.78
N PHE A 186 0.93 -21.27 13.12
CA PHE A 186 0.05 -20.67 12.13
C PHE A 186 0.83 -19.96 11.03
N GLY A 187 0.17 -19.76 9.90
CA GLY A 187 0.77 -19.07 8.78
C GLY A 187 0.22 -19.55 7.45
N GLY A 188 0.98 -19.29 6.38
CA GLY A 188 0.57 -19.70 5.05
C GLY A 188 1.53 -19.27 3.96
N LEU A 189 1.14 -19.66 2.75
CA LEU A 189 1.80 -19.35 1.48
C LEU A 189 0.77 -18.78 0.52
N SER A 190 1.13 -17.68 -0.15
CA SER A 190 0.41 -17.12 -1.29
C SER A 190 1.33 -17.05 -2.48
N ILE A 191 0.85 -17.51 -3.63
CA ILE A 191 1.53 -17.38 -4.92
C ILE A 191 0.59 -16.62 -5.85
N ARG A 192 1.05 -15.44 -6.31
CA ARG A 192 0.25 -14.54 -7.12
C ARG A 192 1.00 -14.16 -8.38
N LYS A 193 0.38 -14.36 -9.53
CA LYS A 193 0.86 -13.88 -10.83
C LYS A 193 -0.04 -12.75 -11.28
N GLY A 194 0.56 -11.69 -11.80
CA GLY A 194 -0.16 -10.53 -12.31
C GLY A 194 0.44 -10.04 -13.61
N THR A 195 -0.41 -9.51 -14.48
CA THR A 195 0.00 -8.85 -15.73
C THR A 195 -0.60 -7.46 -15.76
N SER A 196 0.26 -6.47 -15.86
CA SER A 196 -0.08 -5.06 -16.10
C SER A 196 0.59 -4.58 -17.39
N PHE A 197 0.30 -3.34 -17.76
CA PHE A 197 0.73 -2.81 -19.04
C PHE A 197 1.53 -1.52 -18.84
N ALA A 198 2.59 -1.38 -19.61
CA ALA A 198 3.36 -0.15 -19.68
C ALA A 198 2.78 0.80 -20.72
N LEU A 199 3.41 1.97 -20.85
CA LEU A 199 3.06 2.94 -21.86
C LEU A 199 3.21 2.34 -23.27
N TYR A 200 2.20 2.55 -24.11
CA TYR A 200 2.22 2.08 -25.50
C TYR A 200 3.37 2.74 -26.28
N ARG A 201 4.09 1.94 -27.09
CA ARG A 201 5.16 2.36 -27.99
C ARG A 201 4.57 2.54 -29.39
N THR A 202 4.41 3.79 -29.80
CA THR A 202 3.89 4.11 -31.14
C THR A 202 4.89 3.72 -32.22
N PRO A 203 4.44 3.46 -33.48
CA PRO A 203 5.33 3.03 -34.57
C PRO A 203 6.46 4.03 -34.88
N TYR A 204 6.21 5.31 -34.68
CA TYR A 204 7.18 6.37 -34.93
C TYR A 204 8.12 6.62 -33.73
N TRP A 205 7.73 6.20 -32.54
CA TRP A 205 8.58 6.30 -31.35
C TRP A 205 9.57 5.12 -31.25
N VAL A 206 9.06 3.91 -31.38
CA VAL A 206 9.90 2.70 -31.37
C VAL A 206 9.59 1.87 -32.62
N PRO A 207 10.36 2.06 -33.72
CA PRO A 207 10.20 1.26 -34.93
C PRO A 207 10.66 -0.18 -34.71
N ASP A 208 10.04 -1.10 -35.41
CA ASP A 208 10.43 -2.52 -35.46
C ASP A 208 10.98 -2.94 -36.86
N PRO A 209 12.21 -2.53 -37.19
CA PRO A 209 12.77 -2.77 -38.52
C PRO A 209 13.09 -4.24 -38.79
N PHE A 210 13.07 -5.10 -37.79
CA PHE A 210 13.41 -6.50 -37.87
C PHE A 210 12.18 -7.43 -37.82
N ASN A 211 10.97 -6.85 -37.74
CA ASN A 211 9.69 -7.59 -37.59
C ASN A 211 9.69 -8.55 -36.39
N LEU A 212 10.16 -8.08 -35.24
CA LEU A 212 10.21 -8.88 -34.02
C LEU A 212 8.83 -8.95 -33.32
N LEU A 213 8.03 -7.88 -33.43
CA LEU A 213 6.75 -7.71 -32.73
C LEU A 213 5.55 -7.68 -33.70
N HIS A 214 5.77 -7.89 -35.02
CA HIS A 214 4.71 -8.02 -36.00
C HIS A 214 5.14 -8.97 -37.13
N GLU A 215 4.16 -9.53 -37.84
CA GLU A 215 4.43 -10.39 -38.99
C GLU A 215 4.99 -9.58 -40.18
N SER A 216 6.00 -10.12 -40.82
CA SER A 216 6.60 -9.50 -42.01
C SER A 216 5.55 -9.25 -43.10
N GLY A 217 5.51 -8.05 -43.63
CA GLY A 217 4.55 -7.64 -44.66
C GLY A 217 3.19 -7.15 -44.13
N THR A 218 2.97 -7.14 -42.82
CA THR A 218 1.82 -6.49 -42.18
C THR A 218 2.14 -5.05 -41.80
N GLU A 219 1.10 -4.23 -41.56
CA GLU A 219 1.27 -2.88 -41.05
C GLU A 219 1.76 -2.95 -39.60
N TYR A 220 2.86 -2.26 -39.28
CA TYR A 220 3.35 -2.15 -37.94
C TYR A 220 2.60 -1.04 -37.21
N ASN A 221 1.87 -1.39 -36.16
CA ASN A 221 1.05 -0.46 -35.37
C ASN A 221 1.69 -0.06 -34.03
N GLY A 222 2.96 -0.45 -33.79
CA GLY A 222 3.58 -0.29 -32.47
C GLY A 222 3.23 -1.45 -31.53
N PHE A 223 3.52 -1.28 -30.24
CA PHE A 223 3.29 -2.33 -29.24
C PHE A 223 3.07 -1.76 -27.85
N GLN A 224 2.41 -2.54 -27.01
CA GLN A 224 2.29 -2.23 -25.60
C GLN A 224 3.03 -3.29 -24.77
N PRO A 225 4.15 -2.95 -24.11
CA PRO A 225 4.85 -3.89 -23.25
C PRO A 225 3.98 -4.37 -22.11
N THR A 226 4.06 -5.66 -21.78
CA THR A 226 3.51 -6.20 -20.54
C THR A 226 4.53 -6.06 -19.42
N PHE A 227 4.04 -5.88 -18.19
CA PHE A 227 4.82 -5.91 -16.99
C PHE A 227 4.23 -6.99 -16.08
N GLU A 228 4.92 -8.12 -16.02
CA GLU A 228 4.44 -9.32 -15.37
C GLU A 228 5.14 -9.52 -14.03
N THR A 229 4.39 -9.99 -13.05
CA THR A 229 4.89 -10.21 -11.68
C THR A 229 4.60 -11.63 -11.23
N ASP A 230 5.60 -12.30 -10.65
CA ASP A 230 5.45 -13.54 -9.87
C ASP A 230 5.75 -13.20 -8.41
N ILE A 231 4.70 -13.12 -7.57
CA ILE A 231 4.81 -12.73 -6.17
C ILE A 231 4.59 -13.95 -5.29
N LYS A 232 5.53 -14.20 -4.38
CA LYS A 232 5.44 -15.26 -3.38
C LYS A 232 5.53 -14.64 -1.99
N ASP A 233 4.51 -14.87 -1.16
CA ASP A 233 4.48 -14.43 0.22
C ASP A 233 4.34 -15.64 1.14
N PHE A 234 5.28 -15.81 2.03
CA PHE A 234 5.29 -16.85 3.05
C PHE A 234 5.39 -16.22 4.43
N ASN A 235 4.52 -16.60 5.33
CA ASN A 235 4.58 -16.19 6.73
C ASN A 235 4.23 -17.36 7.62
N ASN A 236 5.08 -17.65 8.62
CA ASN A 236 4.89 -18.75 9.55
C ASN A 236 5.37 -18.35 10.93
N SER A 237 4.55 -18.61 11.93
CA SER A 237 4.87 -18.44 13.35
C SER A 237 4.62 -19.75 14.10
N ALA A 238 5.56 -20.15 14.93
CA ALA A 238 5.43 -21.28 15.82
C ALA A 238 5.87 -20.90 17.23
N GLY A 239 5.20 -21.41 18.25
CA GLY A 239 5.55 -21.09 19.62
C GLY A 239 4.98 -22.05 20.64
N VAL A 240 5.43 -21.87 21.86
CA VAL A 240 4.99 -22.64 23.03
C VAL A 240 4.56 -21.66 24.12
N LYS A 241 3.31 -21.81 24.57
CA LYS A 241 2.80 -21.13 25.75
C LYS A 241 2.84 -22.08 26.95
N PHE A 242 3.32 -21.59 28.10
CA PHE A 242 3.46 -22.37 29.31
C PHE A 242 3.43 -21.49 30.56
N ASP A 243 3.19 -22.08 31.71
CA ASP A 243 3.35 -21.37 32.99
C ASP A 243 4.82 -21.35 33.41
N LEU A 244 5.34 -20.16 33.71
CA LEU A 244 6.68 -19.95 34.25
C LEU A 244 6.57 -19.17 35.55
N LEU A 245 6.65 -19.83 36.69
CA LEU A 245 6.58 -19.22 38.03
C LEU A 245 5.28 -18.38 38.25
N GLY A 246 4.19 -18.85 37.66
CA GLY A 246 2.89 -18.17 37.70
C GLY A 246 2.73 -17.01 36.72
N PHE A 247 3.67 -16.84 35.77
CA PHE A 247 3.51 -16.02 34.59
C PHE A 247 3.09 -16.87 33.39
N ASN A 248 2.19 -16.36 32.58
CA ASN A 248 1.96 -16.91 31.25
C ASN A 248 3.17 -16.54 30.38
N ALA A 249 3.94 -17.54 29.99
CA ALA A 249 5.10 -17.39 29.11
C ALA A 249 4.72 -17.81 27.69
N ASP A 250 5.18 -17.03 26.69
CA ASP A 250 5.10 -17.36 25.26
C ASP A 250 6.50 -17.23 24.65
N LEU A 251 7.06 -18.35 24.19
CA LEU A 251 8.30 -18.38 23.41
C LEU A 251 7.96 -18.73 21.98
N SER A 252 8.28 -17.87 21.05
CA SER A 252 7.90 -18.04 19.65
C SER A 252 9.00 -17.61 18.66
N GLY A 253 8.92 -18.21 17.48
CA GLY A 253 9.69 -17.82 16.30
C GLY A 253 8.76 -17.53 15.12
N THR A 254 9.04 -16.46 14.39
CA THR A 254 8.32 -16.09 13.16
C THR A 254 9.32 -15.97 12.03
N PHE A 255 9.03 -16.60 10.90
CA PHE A 255 9.73 -16.39 9.65
C PHE A 255 8.73 -15.86 8.61
N GLY A 256 9.05 -14.72 8.00
CA GLY A 256 8.29 -14.12 6.93
C GLY A 256 9.17 -13.83 5.72
N SER A 257 8.62 -13.99 4.52
CA SER A 257 9.30 -13.66 3.27
C SER A 257 8.28 -13.21 2.22
N ASN A 258 8.63 -12.17 1.49
CA ASN A 258 7.91 -11.74 0.31
C ASN A 258 8.93 -11.55 -0.81
N SER A 259 8.66 -12.10 -2.00
CA SER A 259 9.48 -11.90 -3.19
C SER A 259 8.61 -11.54 -4.38
N VAL A 260 9.18 -10.78 -5.28
CA VAL A 260 8.60 -10.46 -6.57
C VAL A 260 9.68 -10.60 -7.64
N ASP A 261 9.41 -11.43 -8.64
CA ASP A 261 10.20 -11.57 -9.84
C ASP A 261 9.43 -10.90 -11.01
N TYR A 262 10.14 -10.17 -11.85
CA TYR A 262 9.56 -9.42 -12.96
C TYR A 262 9.94 -9.99 -14.30
N THR A 263 8.96 -10.04 -15.20
CA THR A 263 9.15 -10.29 -16.64
C THR A 263 8.54 -9.13 -17.41
N VAL A 264 9.23 -8.63 -18.40
CA VAL A 264 8.70 -7.66 -19.36
C VAL A 264 8.52 -8.36 -20.67
N GLY A 265 7.26 -8.50 -21.10
CA GLY A 265 6.89 -9.18 -22.33
C GLY A 265 6.40 -8.21 -23.42
N ASN A 266 6.14 -8.74 -24.60
CA ASN A 266 5.72 -7.97 -25.77
C ASN A 266 6.56 -6.70 -25.96
N THR A 267 7.88 -6.85 -25.93
CA THR A 267 8.86 -5.76 -25.94
C THR A 267 10.10 -6.14 -26.74
N LEU A 268 11.06 -5.24 -26.81
CA LEU A 268 12.36 -5.49 -27.44
C LEU A 268 13.47 -4.63 -26.78
N ASN A 269 14.72 -5.06 -26.96
CA ASN A 269 15.89 -4.24 -26.68
C ASN A 269 16.49 -3.76 -28.01
N ARG A 270 16.43 -2.45 -28.28
CA ARG A 270 16.84 -1.85 -29.54
C ARG A 270 18.33 -2.08 -29.86
N ASP A 271 19.16 -2.13 -28.82
CA ASP A 271 20.63 -2.24 -28.99
C ASP A 271 21.06 -3.66 -29.35
N LEU A 272 20.20 -4.66 -29.19
CA LEU A 272 20.41 -6.02 -29.65
C LEU A 272 20.01 -6.21 -31.15
N GLY A 273 19.30 -5.24 -31.74
CA GLY A 273 18.83 -5.30 -33.11
C GLY A 273 18.00 -6.57 -33.39
N ALA A 274 18.30 -7.28 -34.50
CA ALA A 274 17.59 -8.50 -34.91
C ALA A 274 17.75 -9.66 -33.91
N ALA A 275 18.70 -9.62 -33.00
CA ALA A 275 18.93 -10.65 -31.99
C ALA A 275 18.09 -10.43 -30.70
N SER A 276 17.32 -9.33 -30.62
CA SER A 276 16.53 -9.03 -29.44
C SER A 276 15.47 -10.10 -29.19
N PRO A 277 15.39 -10.67 -27.96
CA PRO A 277 14.20 -11.35 -27.50
C PRO A 277 13.00 -10.40 -27.46
N THR A 278 11.79 -10.96 -27.35
CA THR A 278 10.53 -10.20 -27.17
C THR A 278 9.94 -10.32 -25.76
N SER A 279 10.67 -11.01 -24.88
CA SER A 279 10.36 -11.14 -23.45
C SER A 279 11.67 -11.27 -22.68
N PHE A 280 11.75 -10.63 -21.51
CA PHE A 280 12.97 -10.55 -20.69
C PHE A 280 12.66 -10.81 -19.24
N GLU A 281 13.50 -11.63 -18.56
CA GLU A 281 13.56 -11.69 -17.10
C GLU A 281 14.38 -10.49 -16.60
N VAL A 282 13.71 -9.52 -15.99
CA VAL A 282 14.35 -8.25 -15.64
C VAL A 282 14.82 -8.17 -14.20
N GLY A 283 14.80 -9.30 -13.48
CA GLY A 283 15.21 -9.40 -12.10
C GLY A 283 14.05 -9.24 -11.12
N GLY A 284 14.36 -8.98 -9.86
CA GLY A 284 13.32 -8.92 -8.84
C GLY A 284 13.84 -8.45 -7.48
N TYR A 285 12.91 -8.38 -6.53
CA TYR A 285 13.19 -7.99 -5.16
C TYR A 285 12.68 -9.03 -4.16
N SER A 286 13.35 -9.17 -3.04
CA SER A 286 12.84 -9.96 -1.92
C SER A 286 13.14 -9.29 -0.58
N PHE A 287 12.21 -9.46 0.34
CA PHE A 287 12.37 -9.08 1.74
C PHE A 287 12.02 -10.27 2.63
N SER A 288 12.84 -10.54 3.64
CA SER A 288 12.54 -11.56 4.63
C SER A 288 12.90 -11.10 6.04
N ASN A 289 12.19 -11.63 7.02
CA ASN A 289 12.49 -11.43 8.43
C ASN A 289 12.44 -12.75 9.22
N LEU A 290 13.33 -12.85 10.20
CA LEU A 290 13.33 -13.89 11.21
C LEU A 290 13.22 -13.22 12.57
N ILE A 291 12.21 -13.56 13.35
CA ILE A 291 11.90 -12.91 14.62
C ILE A 291 11.79 -13.99 15.71
N GLY A 292 12.47 -13.78 16.81
CA GLY A 292 12.29 -14.55 18.06
C GLY A 292 11.66 -13.65 19.11
N ASN A 293 10.61 -14.09 19.77
CA ASN A 293 9.95 -13.38 20.85
C ASN A 293 9.92 -14.25 22.12
N PHE A 294 10.10 -13.61 23.26
CA PHE A 294 9.85 -14.19 24.57
C PHE A 294 9.02 -13.19 25.39
N ASP A 295 7.78 -13.56 25.68
CA ASP A 295 6.79 -12.71 26.31
C ASP A 295 6.33 -13.34 27.63
N LEU A 296 6.24 -12.55 28.70
CA LEU A 296 5.76 -12.93 30.02
C LEU A 296 4.62 -12.02 30.42
N SER A 297 3.50 -12.57 30.88
CA SER A 297 2.39 -11.79 31.40
C SER A 297 1.80 -12.41 32.65
N ARG A 298 1.35 -11.56 33.59
CA ARG A 298 0.66 -12.00 34.81
C ARG A 298 -0.32 -10.95 35.29
N ASN A 299 -1.46 -11.41 35.74
CA ASN A 299 -2.47 -10.61 36.39
C ASN A 299 -2.42 -10.82 37.92
N PHE A 300 -2.24 -9.75 38.67
CA PHE A 300 -2.25 -9.71 40.14
C PHE A 300 -3.52 -9.05 40.67
N GLY A 301 -4.65 -9.37 40.11
CA GLY A 301 -5.94 -8.78 40.45
C GLY A 301 -6.14 -7.41 39.78
N GLN A 302 -5.87 -6.35 40.48
CA GLN A 302 -5.98 -4.98 39.93
C GLN A 302 -4.78 -4.57 39.07
N LEU A 303 -3.70 -5.31 39.11
CA LEU A 303 -2.46 -5.01 38.39
C LEU A 303 -2.14 -6.08 37.36
N SER A 304 -2.04 -5.72 36.10
CA SER A 304 -1.59 -6.56 35.00
C SER A 304 -0.20 -6.11 34.57
N LEU A 305 0.75 -7.07 34.49
CA LEU A 305 2.12 -6.85 34.06
C LEU A 305 2.43 -7.69 32.84
N ALA A 306 3.16 -7.11 31.89
CA ALA A 306 3.75 -7.85 30.77
C ALA A 306 5.17 -7.36 30.51
N PHE A 307 6.06 -8.27 30.17
CA PHE A 307 7.45 -8.03 29.80
C PHE A 307 7.76 -8.87 28.57
N GLY A 308 8.63 -8.38 27.73
CA GLY A 308 9.07 -9.18 26.59
C GLY A 308 10.42 -8.76 26.04
N ALA A 309 10.98 -9.69 25.28
CA ALA A 309 12.19 -9.48 24.50
C ALA A 309 11.97 -9.96 23.07
N GLU A 310 12.53 -9.24 22.13
CA GLU A 310 12.49 -9.55 20.70
C GLU A 310 13.91 -9.52 20.14
N ALA A 311 14.22 -10.50 19.29
CA ALA A 311 15.40 -10.47 18.42
C ALA A 311 14.94 -10.63 16.99
N ARG A 312 15.34 -9.73 16.09
CA ARG A 312 14.88 -9.72 14.70
C ARG A 312 16.07 -9.57 13.74
N LYS A 313 16.05 -10.35 12.66
CA LYS A 313 16.93 -10.16 11.51
C LYS A 313 16.06 -9.89 10.28
N GLU A 314 16.41 -8.85 9.54
CA GLU A 314 15.79 -8.47 8.27
C GLU A 314 16.81 -8.58 7.16
N ILE A 315 16.35 -8.99 5.96
CA ILE A 315 17.19 -9.16 4.78
C ILE A 315 16.44 -8.60 3.59
N PHE A 316 17.09 -7.74 2.82
CA PHE A 316 16.58 -7.20 1.55
C PHE A 316 17.54 -7.58 0.42
N LYS A 317 16.96 -8.07 -0.69
CA LYS A 317 17.73 -8.42 -1.89
C LYS A 317 17.12 -7.79 -3.12
N ALA A 318 17.99 -7.34 -4.02
CA ALA A 318 17.68 -7.05 -5.40
C ALA A 318 18.51 -7.99 -6.28
N THR A 319 17.83 -8.76 -7.15
CA THR A 319 18.46 -9.74 -8.03
C THR A 319 18.54 -9.20 -9.46
N THR A 320 19.64 -9.44 -10.13
CA THR A 320 19.87 -9.00 -11.51
C THR A 320 18.90 -9.65 -12.50
N GLY A 321 18.55 -8.91 -13.55
CA GLY A 321 17.92 -9.45 -14.74
C GLY A 321 18.91 -10.27 -15.59
N GLU A 322 18.40 -10.88 -16.65
CA GLU A 322 19.26 -11.50 -17.67
C GLU A 322 20.04 -10.43 -18.45
N PRO A 323 21.23 -10.73 -18.98
CA PRO A 323 22.10 -9.76 -19.64
C PRO A 323 21.44 -8.98 -20.77
N ASP A 324 20.62 -9.64 -21.59
CA ASP A 324 19.93 -9.03 -22.70
C ASP A 324 18.88 -7.99 -22.27
N SER A 325 18.40 -8.10 -21.04
CA SER A 325 17.42 -7.17 -20.48
C SER A 325 17.99 -5.79 -20.15
N TYR A 326 19.29 -5.69 -19.89
CA TYR A 326 19.98 -4.44 -19.53
C TYR A 326 21.15 -4.08 -20.44
N PHE A 327 21.39 -4.82 -21.53
CA PHE A 327 22.40 -4.48 -22.52
C PHE A 327 22.08 -3.15 -23.20
N GLY A 328 23.04 -2.21 -23.26
CA GLY A 328 22.83 -0.87 -23.81
C GLY A 328 21.74 -0.12 -23.05
N GLY A 329 20.74 0.41 -23.75
CA GLY A 329 19.58 1.07 -23.16
C GLY A 329 18.54 0.13 -22.54
N GLY A 330 18.75 -1.19 -22.66
CA GLY A 330 17.90 -2.21 -22.06
C GLY A 330 16.56 -2.47 -22.76
N ALA A 331 15.79 -3.38 -22.19
CA ALA A 331 14.44 -3.70 -22.65
C ALA A 331 13.53 -2.47 -22.53
N GLN A 332 12.70 -2.24 -23.56
CA GLN A 332 11.74 -1.14 -23.57
C GLN A 332 10.71 -1.31 -22.46
N SER A 333 10.42 -0.24 -21.72
CA SER A 333 9.56 -0.14 -20.56
C SER A 333 10.32 -0.27 -19.24
N PHE A 334 11.02 -1.36 -19.00
CA PHE A 334 11.77 -1.58 -17.77
C PHE A 334 13.07 -2.31 -18.10
N PRO A 335 14.21 -1.62 -18.17
CA PRO A 335 15.52 -2.23 -18.26
C PRO A 335 15.76 -3.17 -17.07
N GLY A 336 16.36 -4.31 -17.31
CA GLY A 336 16.67 -5.25 -16.24
C GLY A 336 17.57 -4.65 -15.16
N ILE A 337 17.40 -5.12 -13.93
CA ILE A 337 18.27 -4.75 -12.81
C ILE A 337 19.70 -5.14 -13.15
N GLN A 338 20.59 -4.17 -13.19
CA GLN A 338 21.99 -4.38 -13.52
C GLN A 338 22.77 -4.97 -12.34
N PRO A 339 23.91 -5.65 -12.58
CA PRO A 339 24.77 -6.15 -11.51
C PRO A 339 25.21 -5.09 -10.50
N SER A 340 25.38 -3.84 -10.94
CA SER A 340 25.71 -2.69 -10.07
C SER A 340 24.57 -2.27 -9.13
N ASN A 341 23.33 -2.65 -9.46
CA ASN A 341 22.12 -2.38 -8.66
C ASN A 341 21.70 -3.58 -7.80
N ALA A 342 22.42 -4.71 -7.91
CA ALA A 342 22.15 -5.89 -7.09
C ALA A 342 22.50 -5.64 -5.62
N VAL A 343 21.64 -6.13 -4.72
CA VAL A 343 21.76 -5.91 -3.27
C VAL A 343 21.52 -7.23 -2.54
N ASP A 344 22.28 -7.49 -1.49
CA ASP A 344 22.02 -8.55 -0.49
C ASP A 344 22.44 -8.02 0.88
N GLU A 345 21.55 -7.26 1.52
CA GLU A 345 21.84 -6.53 2.74
C GLU A 345 20.92 -6.95 3.87
N SER A 346 21.46 -6.90 5.10
CA SER A 346 20.71 -7.31 6.28
C SER A 346 20.99 -6.42 7.48
N ARG A 347 20.01 -6.36 8.40
CA ARG A 347 20.20 -5.77 9.73
C ARG A 347 19.66 -6.66 10.82
N THR A 348 20.16 -6.46 12.03
CA THR A 348 19.66 -7.06 13.26
C THR A 348 19.07 -5.99 14.17
N ASN A 349 18.05 -6.38 14.92
CA ASN A 349 17.42 -5.54 15.93
C ASN A 349 17.18 -6.37 17.19
N TYR A 350 17.41 -5.77 18.34
CA TYR A 350 17.07 -6.32 19.65
C TYR A 350 16.17 -5.36 20.39
N GLY A 351 15.08 -5.86 20.96
CA GLY A 351 14.12 -5.03 21.69
C GLY A 351 13.77 -5.66 23.03
N ILE A 352 13.52 -4.82 24.03
CA ILE A 352 12.92 -5.20 25.30
C ILE A 352 11.78 -4.24 25.63
N TYR A 353 10.72 -4.76 26.26
CA TYR A 353 9.60 -3.93 26.65
C TYR A 353 9.01 -4.33 28.02
N ALA A 354 8.32 -3.39 28.63
CA ALA A 354 7.52 -3.61 29.82
C ALA A 354 6.19 -2.83 29.71
N ASN A 355 5.10 -3.50 30.04
CA ASN A 355 3.75 -2.93 30.10
C ASN A 355 3.15 -3.14 31.49
N LEU A 356 2.40 -2.15 31.95
CA LEU A 356 1.68 -2.18 33.20
C LEU A 356 0.29 -1.59 32.98
N ASP A 357 -0.75 -2.31 33.40
CA ASP A 357 -2.10 -1.77 33.53
C ASP A 357 -2.58 -1.93 34.99
N TRP A 358 -3.04 -0.83 35.59
CA TRP A 358 -3.49 -0.79 36.96
C TRP A 358 -4.91 -0.25 37.06
N ASP A 359 -5.84 -1.12 37.46
CA ASP A 359 -7.20 -0.72 37.86
C ASP A 359 -7.15 -0.13 39.27
N ILE A 360 -6.85 1.19 39.37
CA ILE A 360 -6.77 1.91 40.65
C ILE A 360 -8.11 1.82 41.41
N SER A 361 -9.21 1.79 40.65
CA SER A 361 -10.55 1.52 41.14
C SER A 361 -11.38 0.89 40.04
N GLU A 362 -12.60 0.43 40.36
CA GLU A 362 -13.55 -0.07 39.35
C GLU A 362 -13.83 0.93 38.22
N ALA A 363 -13.72 2.24 38.53
CA ALA A 363 -13.97 3.32 37.58
C ALA A 363 -12.73 3.81 36.86
N PHE A 364 -11.53 3.68 37.43
CA PHE A 364 -10.33 4.31 36.90
C PHE A 364 -9.18 3.33 36.67
N LEU A 365 -8.73 3.23 35.42
CA LEU A 365 -7.55 2.50 34.98
C LEU A 365 -6.49 3.49 34.52
N ILE A 366 -5.24 3.23 34.84
CA ILE A 366 -4.06 3.85 34.25
C ILE A 366 -3.15 2.74 33.70
N GLY A 367 -2.64 2.94 32.49
CA GLY A 367 -1.68 2.04 31.86
C GLY A 367 -0.40 2.77 31.48
N GLY A 368 0.70 2.03 31.41
CA GLY A 368 1.99 2.52 30.95
C GLY A 368 2.76 1.46 30.20
N ALA A 369 3.49 1.86 29.17
CA ALA A 369 4.37 0.99 28.40
C ALA A 369 5.69 1.69 28.13
N VAL A 370 6.79 0.94 28.15
CA VAL A 370 8.12 1.38 27.72
C VAL A 370 8.76 0.32 26.86
N ARG A 371 9.49 0.74 25.84
CA ARG A 371 10.25 -0.14 24.94
C ARG A 371 11.57 0.52 24.57
N TYR A 372 12.61 -0.28 24.54
CA TYR A 372 13.93 0.05 24.01
C TYR A 372 14.27 -0.92 22.89
N GLU A 373 14.77 -0.40 21.78
CA GLU A 373 15.23 -1.18 20.63
C GLU A 373 16.58 -0.66 20.15
N ASP A 374 17.48 -1.59 19.78
CA ASP A 374 18.80 -1.31 19.23
C ASP A 374 18.93 -1.98 17.85
N PHE A 375 19.25 -1.18 16.85
CA PHE A 375 19.40 -1.58 15.45
C PHE A 375 20.87 -1.48 15.03
N SER A 376 21.35 -2.48 14.31
CA SER A 376 22.74 -2.58 13.88
C SER A 376 23.21 -1.50 12.90
N ASP A 377 22.29 -0.75 12.27
CA ASP A 377 22.58 0.21 11.19
C ASP A 377 22.41 1.68 11.60
N PHE A 378 21.52 2.02 12.52
CA PHE A 378 21.27 3.41 12.92
C PHE A 378 21.17 3.65 14.43
N GLY A 379 21.46 2.61 15.25
CA GLY A 379 21.54 2.74 16.71
C GLY A 379 20.21 2.52 17.42
N ASP A 380 20.08 3.09 18.62
CA ASP A 380 19.01 2.80 19.54
C ASP A 380 17.88 3.83 19.51
N ASN A 381 16.69 3.36 19.91
CA ASN A 381 15.52 4.17 20.09
C ASN A 381 14.70 3.70 21.31
N SER A 382 14.08 4.65 21.97
CA SER A 382 13.17 4.38 23.09
C SER A 382 11.78 4.95 22.80
N SER A 383 10.75 4.20 23.14
CA SER A 383 9.37 4.66 23.07
C SER A 383 8.65 4.38 24.38
N TRP A 384 7.69 5.22 24.69
CA TRP A 384 6.87 5.05 25.88
C TRP A 384 5.44 5.54 25.64
N LYS A 385 4.50 5.04 26.45
CA LYS A 385 3.09 5.42 26.38
C LYS A 385 2.48 5.41 27.76
N ILE A 386 1.59 6.39 28.01
CA ILE A 386 0.68 6.42 29.15
C ILE A 386 -0.73 6.48 28.61
N ASN A 387 -1.61 5.67 29.14
CA ASN A 387 -3.03 5.68 28.79
C ASN A 387 -3.90 5.63 30.05
N SER A 388 -5.11 6.13 29.94
CA SER A 388 -6.08 6.10 31.03
C SER A 388 -7.50 5.87 30.52
N ARG A 389 -8.32 5.25 31.37
CA ARG A 389 -9.75 5.09 31.15
C ARG A 389 -10.49 5.44 32.44
N TYR A 390 -11.48 6.32 32.33
CA TYR A 390 -12.37 6.67 33.42
C TYR A 390 -13.83 6.35 33.06
N LYS A 391 -14.45 5.42 33.78
CA LYS A 391 -15.86 5.08 33.62
C LYS A 391 -16.72 6.16 34.25
N LEU A 392 -17.58 6.79 33.48
CA LEU A 392 -18.58 7.76 33.94
C LEU A 392 -19.82 7.06 34.48
N GLY A 393 -19.89 5.74 34.39
CA GLY A 393 -20.95 4.85 34.76
C GLY A 393 -20.77 3.50 34.06
N GLU A 394 -21.76 2.61 34.17
CA GLU A 394 -21.69 1.27 33.58
C GLU A 394 -21.58 1.27 32.05
N LYS A 395 -22.04 2.33 31.41
CA LYS A 395 -22.25 2.39 29.93
C LYS A 395 -21.50 3.53 29.26
N SER A 396 -20.62 4.21 29.98
CA SER A 396 -19.92 5.37 29.46
C SER A 396 -18.51 5.45 30.01
N ALA A 397 -17.54 5.77 29.16
CA ALA A 397 -16.16 5.92 29.58
C ALA A 397 -15.45 7.02 28.78
N LEU A 398 -14.58 7.76 29.46
CA LEU A 398 -13.56 8.61 28.88
C LEU A 398 -12.27 7.80 28.73
N ARG A 399 -11.51 8.10 27.71
CA ARG A 399 -10.16 7.55 27.50
C ARG A 399 -9.23 8.65 27.03
N ALA A 400 -7.97 8.55 27.41
CA ALA A 400 -6.91 9.42 26.91
C ALA A 400 -5.60 8.64 26.83
N SER A 401 -4.76 8.99 25.86
CA SER A 401 -3.41 8.47 25.77
C SER A 401 -2.44 9.55 25.29
N TYR A 402 -1.18 9.41 25.73
CA TYR A 402 -0.05 10.15 25.22
C TYR A 402 1.16 9.22 25.17
N GLY A 403 1.91 9.29 24.08
CA GLY A 403 3.10 8.46 23.92
C GLY A 403 3.96 8.86 22.74
N THR A 404 5.14 8.25 22.68
CA THR A 404 6.11 8.40 21.61
C THR A 404 6.17 7.12 20.79
N GLY A 405 6.62 7.24 19.56
CA GLY A 405 6.88 6.13 18.68
C GLY A 405 8.04 6.43 17.75
N PHE A 406 8.49 5.42 17.03
CA PHE A 406 9.50 5.59 16.00
C PHE A 406 9.32 4.57 14.88
N ARG A 407 9.94 4.86 13.74
CA ARG A 407 10.04 3.94 12.61
C ARG A 407 11.47 3.94 12.06
N ALA A 408 12.03 2.77 11.97
CA ALA A 408 13.29 2.56 11.25
C ALA A 408 13.10 2.82 9.75
N PRO A 409 14.04 3.48 9.05
CA PRO A 409 14.09 3.41 7.60
C PRO A 409 14.09 1.94 7.17
N SER A 410 13.28 1.56 6.20
CA SER A 410 13.31 0.18 5.71
C SER A 410 14.60 -0.10 4.93
N LEU A 411 15.04 -1.35 4.89
CA LEU A 411 16.19 -1.73 4.05
C LEU A 411 15.97 -1.37 2.58
N HIS A 412 14.72 -1.41 2.11
CA HIS A 412 14.34 -0.94 0.77
C HIS A 412 14.70 0.54 0.56
N GLN A 413 14.36 1.41 1.53
CA GLN A 413 14.62 2.85 1.44
C GLN A 413 16.11 3.18 1.51
N ILE A 414 16.88 2.33 2.21
CA ILE A 414 18.34 2.52 2.35
C ILE A 414 19.08 2.04 1.10
N PHE A 415 18.69 0.87 0.54
CA PHE A 415 19.49 0.15 -0.43
C PHE A 415 18.91 0.05 -1.83
N LEU A 416 17.68 0.54 -2.08
CA LEU A 416 17.10 0.51 -3.42
C LEU A 416 17.94 1.34 -4.39
N SER A 417 18.39 0.68 -5.46
CA SER A 417 19.02 1.31 -6.61
C SER A 417 18.49 0.69 -7.89
N ASN A 418 18.13 1.53 -8.85
CA ASN A 418 17.59 1.04 -10.11
C ASN A 418 17.64 2.17 -11.17
N ILE A 419 17.63 1.81 -12.44
CA ILE A 419 17.48 2.73 -13.55
C ILE A 419 16.18 2.39 -14.28
N GLN A 420 15.37 3.38 -14.56
CA GLN A 420 14.12 3.24 -15.32
C GLN A 420 14.17 4.10 -16.57
N THR A 421 13.78 3.53 -17.70
CA THR A 421 13.60 4.31 -18.93
C THR A 421 12.20 4.90 -18.95
N LEU A 422 12.10 6.20 -18.83
CA LEU A 422 10.86 6.96 -18.82
C LEU A 422 10.76 7.84 -20.07
N LEU A 423 9.55 8.27 -20.36
CA LEU A 423 9.33 9.33 -21.33
C LEU A 423 9.14 10.64 -20.55
N SER A 424 10.05 11.59 -20.77
CA SER A 424 9.97 12.93 -20.18
C SER A 424 10.07 13.96 -21.30
N GLY A 425 9.14 14.91 -21.37
CA GLY A 425 9.14 15.99 -22.37
C GLY A 425 9.16 15.53 -23.84
N GLY A 426 8.61 14.34 -24.14
CA GLY A 426 8.61 13.77 -25.51
C GLY A 426 9.90 13.05 -25.91
N THR A 427 10.88 12.94 -25.01
CA THR A 427 12.13 12.20 -25.21
C THR A 427 12.26 11.03 -24.26
N ILE A 428 12.98 9.99 -24.70
CA ILE A 428 13.34 8.88 -23.82
C ILE A 428 14.40 9.37 -22.84
N SER A 429 14.14 9.21 -21.54
CA SER A 429 15.08 9.56 -20.50
C SER A 429 15.34 8.39 -19.56
N ASN A 430 16.57 8.26 -19.09
CA ASN A 430 16.92 7.29 -18.06
C ASN A 430 16.88 7.97 -16.70
N GLN A 431 15.95 7.55 -15.85
CA GLN A 431 15.86 8.03 -14.48
C GLN A 431 16.51 7.04 -13.53
N GLY A 432 17.51 7.49 -12.79
CA GLY A 432 18.20 6.70 -11.77
C GLY A 432 17.55 6.87 -10.39
N THR A 433 17.29 5.76 -9.69
CA THR A 433 17.07 5.75 -8.26
C THR A 433 18.38 5.32 -7.61
N PHE A 434 18.95 6.17 -6.77
CA PHE A 434 20.20 5.90 -6.09
C PHE A 434 19.96 5.56 -4.62
N ASN A 435 20.66 4.55 -4.14
CA ASN A 435 20.58 4.15 -2.76
C ASN A 435 21.21 5.19 -1.82
N ASN A 436 20.75 5.25 -0.57
CA ASN A 436 21.22 6.25 0.40
C ASN A 436 22.63 6.00 0.94
N VAL A 437 23.24 4.86 0.63
CA VAL A 437 24.64 4.55 1.06
C VAL A 437 25.67 4.81 -0.03
N ASP A 438 25.24 5.18 -1.25
CA ASP A 438 26.12 5.49 -2.36
C ASP A 438 26.97 6.73 -2.05
N PRO A 439 28.34 6.65 -2.12
CA PRO A 439 29.21 7.78 -1.83
C PRO A 439 28.92 9.02 -2.69
N VAL A 440 28.56 8.83 -3.96
CA VAL A 440 28.27 9.94 -4.86
C VAL A 440 27.05 10.72 -4.39
N ILE A 441 26.01 10.04 -3.96
CA ILE A 441 24.81 10.67 -3.41
C ILE A 441 25.12 11.33 -2.06
N ARG A 442 25.90 10.66 -1.20
CA ARG A 442 26.23 11.18 0.12
C ARG A 442 27.29 12.29 0.11
N GLU A 443 28.38 12.06 -0.60
CA GLU A 443 29.51 12.99 -0.67
C GLU A 443 29.32 14.02 -1.79
N GLY A 444 28.82 13.60 -2.95
CA GLY A 444 28.62 14.47 -4.11
C GLY A 444 27.42 15.40 -3.94
N LEU A 445 26.24 14.87 -3.61
CA LEU A 445 25.02 15.66 -3.43
C LEU A 445 24.78 16.11 -1.99
N GLY A 446 25.56 15.61 -1.02
CA GLY A 446 25.39 15.95 0.39
C GLY A 446 24.09 15.39 1.02
N VAL A 447 23.51 14.32 0.46
CA VAL A 447 22.34 13.66 1.02
C VAL A 447 22.73 12.95 2.32
N PRO A 448 22.12 13.29 3.48
CA PRO A 448 22.49 12.68 4.74
C PRO A 448 22.09 11.20 4.82
N GLN A 449 22.75 10.46 5.72
CA GLN A 449 22.33 9.08 6.03
C GLN A 449 20.93 9.09 6.60
N LEU A 450 20.10 8.12 6.16
CA LEU A 450 18.78 7.95 6.74
C LEU A 450 18.87 7.55 8.21
N HIS A 451 18.00 8.15 9.00
CA HIS A 451 17.83 7.85 10.42
C HIS A 451 16.36 7.63 10.75
N ALA A 452 16.06 7.19 11.96
CA ALA A 452 14.71 6.87 12.38
C ALA A 452 13.78 8.09 12.33
N GLU A 453 12.56 7.89 11.83
CA GLU A 453 11.46 8.82 12.07
C GLU A 453 11.02 8.69 13.52
N THR A 454 10.72 9.80 14.19
CA THR A 454 10.16 9.81 15.54
C THR A 454 8.75 10.38 15.54
N SER A 455 7.93 10.00 16.52
CA SER A 455 6.59 10.51 16.62
C SER A 455 6.14 10.80 18.05
N GLU A 456 5.25 11.79 18.16
CA GLU A 456 4.47 12.05 19.36
C GLU A 456 2.99 11.89 19.02
N ASN A 457 2.28 11.13 19.85
CA ASN A 457 0.88 10.78 19.66
C ASN A 457 0.08 11.20 20.89
N ILE A 458 -1.00 11.95 20.69
CA ILE A 458 -1.98 12.28 21.73
C ILE A 458 -3.37 11.90 21.23
N SER A 459 -4.15 11.24 22.08
CA SER A 459 -5.55 10.96 21.78
C SER A 459 -6.45 11.15 23.03
N ALA A 460 -7.70 11.50 22.76
CA ALA A 460 -8.74 11.59 23.79
C ALA A 460 -10.08 11.18 23.18
N GLY A 461 -10.86 10.38 23.89
CA GLY A 461 -12.13 9.91 23.36
C GLY A 461 -13.16 9.59 24.43
N ILE A 462 -14.40 9.43 23.95
CA ILE A 462 -15.54 9.05 24.77
C ILE A 462 -16.29 7.89 24.11
N THR A 463 -16.73 6.95 24.94
CA THR A 463 -17.70 5.92 24.55
C THR A 463 -18.96 6.07 25.36
N LEU A 464 -20.11 5.97 24.70
CA LEU A 464 -21.42 6.13 25.30
C LEU A 464 -22.35 5.01 24.85
N GLN A 465 -23.16 4.47 25.75
CA GLN A 465 -24.28 3.61 25.44
C GLN A 465 -25.57 4.17 26.09
N PRO A 466 -26.14 5.23 25.50
CA PRO A 466 -27.26 5.95 26.14
C PRO A 466 -28.53 5.10 26.29
N VAL A 467 -28.75 4.15 25.36
CA VAL A 467 -29.83 3.16 25.42
C VAL A 467 -29.29 1.77 25.05
N LYS A 468 -30.02 0.71 25.36
CA LYS A 468 -29.54 -0.69 25.27
C LYS A 468 -28.95 -1.07 23.91
N ASN A 469 -29.46 -0.55 22.81
CA ASN A 469 -29.09 -0.95 21.45
C ASN A 469 -28.33 0.14 20.69
N LEU A 470 -28.02 1.28 21.32
CA LEU A 470 -27.30 2.38 20.70
C LEU A 470 -25.92 2.54 21.38
N SER A 471 -24.89 2.37 20.62
CA SER A 471 -23.51 2.68 21.05
C SER A 471 -22.94 3.81 20.21
N PHE A 472 -22.13 4.65 20.83
CA PHE A 472 -21.44 5.76 20.19
C PHE A 472 -20.01 5.86 20.72
N SER A 473 -19.06 6.13 19.85
CA SER A 473 -17.70 6.53 20.21
C SER A 473 -17.25 7.72 19.38
N LEU A 474 -16.49 8.60 20.01
CA LEU A 474 -15.83 9.74 19.38
C LEU A 474 -14.42 9.84 19.95
N ASP A 475 -13.43 9.89 19.05
CA ASP A 475 -12.02 10.00 19.38
C ASP A 475 -11.39 11.15 18.61
N PHE A 476 -10.66 11.99 19.31
CA PHE A 476 -9.78 13.00 18.73
C PHE A 476 -8.34 12.55 18.85
N TYR A 477 -7.52 12.84 17.84
CA TYR A 477 -6.11 12.51 17.83
C TYR A 477 -5.26 13.62 17.18
N LYS A 478 -4.02 13.68 17.63
CA LYS A 478 -2.96 14.46 17.02
C LYS A 478 -1.69 13.62 16.99
N ILE A 479 -1.03 13.56 15.82
CA ILE A 479 0.19 12.80 15.59
C ILE A 479 1.20 13.74 14.92
N ASN A 480 2.31 13.99 15.59
CA ASN A 480 3.48 14.65 15.01
C ASN A 480 4.45 13.54 14.55
N VAL A 481 5.02 13.69 13.38
CA VAL A 481 6.11 12.82 12.89
C VAL A 481 7.25 13.73 12.45
N ASP A 482 8.39 13.58 13.11
CA ASP A 482 9.61 14.29 12.80
C ASP A 482 10.52 13.43 11.94
N ASP A 483 11.32 14.09 11.10
CA ASP A 483 12.31 13.48 10.21
C ASP A 483 11.71 12.40 9.27
N ARG A 484 10.54 12.68 8.73
CA ARG A 484 9.83 11.74 7.86
C ARG A 484 10.65 11.40 6.62
N VAL A 485 10.86 10.09 6.41
CA VAL A 485 11.58 9.58 5.24
C VAL A 485 10.65 9.64 4.02
N LEU A 486 11.11 10.30 2.98
CA LEU A 486 10.40 10.47 1.72
C LEU A 486 11.30 10.08 0.55
N PHE A 487 10.65 9.73 -0.56
CA PHE A 487 11.29 9.58 -1.86
C PHE A 487 11.24 10.93 -2.56
N SER A 488 12.37 11.47 -2.97
CA SER A 488 12.50 12.82 -3.52
C SER A 488 11.65 13.05 -4.78
N GLY A 489 11.41 14.29 -5.10
CA GLY A 489 11.11 14.73 -6.45
C GLY A 489 12.28 14.40 -7.38
N GLU A 490 12.06 14.64 -8.65
CA GLU A 490 13.05 14.43 -9.69
C GLU A 490 14.09 15.56 -9.68
N VAL A 491 15.36 15.20 -9.75
CA VAL A 491 16.50 16.08 -9.89
C VAL A 491 17.13 15.77 -11.24
N GLY A 492 16.94 16.66 -12.21
CA GLY A 492 17.38 16.50 -13.60
C GLY A 492 18.25 17.65 -14.07
N PHE A 493 18.53 17.71 -15.38
CA PHE A 493 19.22 18.85 -15.99
C PHE A 493 18.38 20.13 -15.86
N ASP A 494 19.04 21.26 -15.66
CA ASP A 494 18.39 22.55 -15.46
C ASP A 494 17.94 23.22 -16.79
N GLY A 495 18.40 22.67 -17.91
CA GLY A 495 18.10 23.17 -19.26
C GLY A 495 18.99 24.32 -19.73
N ASP A 496 20.03 24.69 -18.98
CA ASP A 496 21.05 25.63 -19.42
C ASP A 496 22.29 24.89 -19.97
N ASP A 497 22.34 24.70 -21.26
CA ASP A 497 23.46 24.04 -21.97
C ASP A 497 24.81 24.74 -21.82
N ASN A 498 24.87 25.92 -21.21
CA ASN A 498 26.09 26.74 -21.11
C ASN A 498 26.83 26.55 -19.78
N THR A 499 26.19 25.99 -18.78
CA THR A 499 26.79 25.78 -17.44
C THR A 499 26.58 24.36 -16.99
N THR A 500 27.66 23.69 -16.63
CA THR A 500 27.60 22.37 -15.99
C THR A 500 27.76 22.55 -14.49
N ASN A 501 26.66 22.41 -13.76
CA ASN A 501 26.71 22.45 -12.31
C ASN A 501 27.12 21.08 -11.72
N PRO A 502 27.50 20.99 -10.43
CA PRO A 502 27.93 19.72 -9.82
C PRO A 502 26.89 18.60 -9.89
N VAL A 503 25.60 18.93 -9.92
CA VAL A 503 24.51 17.96 -10.03
C VAL A 503 24.48 17.36 -11.42
N GLU A 504 24.58 18.17 -12.46
CA GLU A 504 24.60 17.72 -13.85
C GLU A 504 25.85 16.88 -14.18
N GLN A 505 26.98 17.17 -13.51
CA GLN A 505 28.16 16.34 -13.64
C GLN A 505 27.91 14.93 -13.15
N ILE A 506 27.19 14.78 -12.03
CA ILE A 506 26.78 13.47 -11.50
C ILE A 506 25.84 12.77 -12.47
N LEU A 507 24.84 13.49 -13.04
CA LEU A 507 23.94 12.91 -14.03
C LEU A 507 24.71 12.37 -15.23
N ASN A 508 25.67 13.11 -15.74
CA ASN A 508 26.53 12.69 -16.85
C ASN A 508 27.40 11.47 -16.50
N ASP A 509 28.00 11.44 -15.31
CA ASP A 509 28.86 10.34 -14.87
C ASP A 509 28.12 9.00 -14.77
N TYR A 510 26.81 9.04 -14.51
CA TYR A 510 25.94 7.85 -14.42
C TYR A 510 25.11 7.58 -15.70
N ASP A 511 25.28 8.40 -16.75
CA ASP A 511 24.49 8.29 -18.00
C ASP A 511 22.98 8.28 -17.74
N VAL A 512 22.54 9.16 -16.83
CA VAL A 512 21.14 9.37 -16.47
C VAL A 512 20.72 10.81 -16.72
N THR A 513 19.46 11.00 -17.08
CA THR A 513 18.89 12.33 -17.32
C THR A 513 18.31 12.94 -16.03
N SER A 514 18.00 12.12 -15.05
CA SER A 514 17.52 12.53 -13.74
C SER A 514 17.72 11.47 -12.68
N ILE A 515 17.67 11.90 -11.43
CA ILE A 515 17.84 11.04 -10.27
C ILE A 515 16.75 11.29 -9.22
N LYS A 516 16.48 10.24 -8.43
CA LYS A 516 15.67 10.28 -7.21
C LYS A 516 16.37 9.50 -6.10
N PHE A 517 16.11 9.85 -4.86
CA PHE A 517 16.72 9.21 -3.68
C PHE A 517 15.81 9.35 -2.46
N PHE A 518 16.09 8.56 -1.42
CA PHE A 518 15.41 8.67 -0.13
C PHE A 518 16.14 9.64 0.80
N ILE A 519 15.37 10.44 1.55
CA ILE A 519 15.90 11.44 2.49
C ILE A 519 14.91 11.67 3.64
N ASN A 520 15.41 11.98 4.84
CA ASN A 520 14.59 12.53 5.93
C ASN A 520 14.30 14.00 5.62
N ALA A 521 13.15 14.27 5.00
CA ALA A 521 12.90 15.55 4.32
C ALA A 521 12.05 16.52 5.13
N VAL A 522 11.03 16.06 5.86
CA VAL A 522 10.00 16.94 6.44
C VAL A 522 9.49 16.44 7.78
N ASN A 523 8.98 17.38 8.57
CA ASN A 523 8.15 17.10 9.73
C ASN A 523 6.67 17.26 9.34
N THR A 524 5.81 16.40 9.87
CA THR A 524 4.38 16.45 9.59
C THR A 524 3.55 16.43 10.87
N GLU A 525 2.44 17.16 10.85
CA GLU A 525 1.41 17.15 11.89
C GLU A 525 0.11 16.65 11.28
N THR A 526 -0.47 15.59 11.85
CA THR A 526 -1.79 15.08 11.48
C THR A 526 -2.71 15.18 12.68
N TYR A 527 -3.86 15.80 12.51
CA TYR A 527 -4.91 15.81 13.51
C TYR A 527 -6.23 15.37 12.90
N GLY A 528 -7.09 14.79 13.73
CA GLY A 528 -8.37 14.32 13.24
C GLY A 528 -9.33 13.86 14.32
N ALA A 529 -10.48 13.40 13.86
CA ALA A 529 -11.54 12.84 14.66
C ALA A 529 -12.13 11.60 14.00
N ASP A 530 -12.30 10.54 14.78
CA ASP A 530 -13.03 9.34 14.41
C ASP A 530 -14.32 9.25 15.20
N PHE A 531 -15.42 8.94 14.53
CA PHE A 531 -16.67 8.64 15.20
C PHE A 531 -17.29 7.35 14.68
N VAL A 532 -17.96 6.61 15.56
CA VAL A 532 -18.74 5.42 15.25
C VAL A 532 -20.02 5.43 16.07
N ALA A 533 -21.16 5.20 15.40
CA ALA A 533 -22.45 5.03 16.06
C ALA A 533 -23.15 3.80 15.48
N ASN A 534 -23.60 2.88 16.34
CA ASN A 534 -24.31 1.69 15.94
C ASN A 534 -25.65 1.64 16.68
N TYR A 535 -26.75 1.60 15.94
CA TYR A 535 -28.07 1.39 16.48
C TYR A 535 -28.66 0.10 15.92
N SER A 536 -28.71 -0.94 16.76
CA SER A 536 -29.09 -2.30 16.37
C SER A 536 -30.48 -2.69 16.89
N ASN A 537 -31.01 -3.82 16.37
CA ASN A 537 -32.28 -4.43 16.83
C ASN A 537 -33.47 -3.47 16.80
N ILE A 538 -33.55 -2.60 15.79
CA ILE A 538 -34.71 -1.75 15.54
C ILE A 538 -35.78 -2.61 14.88
N ALA A 539 -36.94 -2.78 15.54
CA ALA A 539 -38.06 -3.50 14.94
C ALA A 539 -38.61 -2.73 13.72
N LEU A 540 -38.62 -3.36 12.55
CA LEU A 540 -39.14 -2.81 11.31
C LEU A 540 -39.99 -3.87 10.58
N GLY A 541 -41.32 -3.76 10.70
CA GLY A 541 -42.22 -4.78 10.21
C GLY A 541 -41.98 -6.13 10.91
N ALA A 542 -41.81 -7.19 10.13
CA ALA A 542 -41.50 -8.53 10.65
C ALA A 542 -39.98 -8.79 10.82
N GLY A 543 -39.16 -7.82 10.50
CA GLY A 543 -37.69 -7.93 10.56
C GLY A 543 -37.04 -6.99 11.56
N THR A 544 -35.71 -6.99 11.53
CA THR A 544 -34.86 -6.12 12.35
C THR A 544 -33.93 -5.29 11.46
N LEU A 545 -33.77 -4.02 11.79
CA LEU A 545 -32.89 -3.07 11.15
C LEU A 545 -31.72 -2.73 12.11
N ALA A 546 -30.52 -2.68 11.59
CA ALA A 546 -29.39 -1.99 12.21
C ALA A 546 -28.93 -0.82 11.35
N ILE A 547 -28.53 0.27 12.01
CA ILE A 547 -28.00 1.48 11.36
C ILE A 547 -26.57 1.68 11.89
N ASN A 548 -25.61 1.78 10.97
CA ASN A 548 -24.21 1.94 11.26
C ASN A 548 -23.74 3.26 10.64
N LEU A 549 -23.17 4.14 11.47
CA LEU A 549 -22.56 5.38 11.03
C LEU A 549 -21.11 5.39 11.51
N ALA A 550 -20.16 5.53 10.60
CA ALA A 550 -18.75 5.68 10.93
C ALA A 550 -18.13 6.79 10.08
N GLY A 551 -17.21 7.52 10.65
CA GLY A 551 -16.52 8.56 9.89
C GLY A 551 -15.15 8.90 10.46
N ASN A 552 -14.30 9.38 9.57
CA ASN A 552 -13.00 9.93 9.85
C ASN A 552 -12.90 11.30 9.20
N LEU A 553 -12.45 12.27 9.98
CA LEU A 553 -12.09 13.61 9.56
C LEU A 553 -10.63 13.81 9.93
N ASN A 554 -9.77 14.14 8.99
CA ASN A 554 -8.35 14.37 9.29
C ASN A 554 -7.75 15.44 8.37
N ASP A 555 -6.70 16.07 8.87
CA ASP A 555 -5.88 16.99 8.09
C ASP A 555 -4.42 16.77 8.43
N THR A 556 -3.55 16.83 7.43
CA THR A 556 -2.10 16.68 7.59
C THR A 556 -1.42 17.92 7.06
N LYS A 557 -0.49 18.47 7.83
CA LYS A 557 0.33 19.64 7.49
C LYS A 557 1.80 19.28 7.53
N ILE A 558 2.58 19.92 6.69
CA ILE A 558 4.03 19.92 6.75
C ILE A 558 4.45 21.05 7.68
N ASN A 559 5.28 20.75 8.67
CA ASN A 559 5.78 21.68 9.66
C ASN A 559 7.28 21.96 9.43
N GLY A 560 7.69 23.23 9.64
CA GLY A 560 9.09 23.62 9.52
C GLY A 560 9.57 23.75 8.08
N GLN A 561 10.88 23.72 7.93
CA GLN A 561 11.55 23.81 6.63
C GLN A 561 11.76 22.40 6.05
N ILE A 562 11.83 22.33 4.74
CA ILE A 562 12.19 21.12 4.00
C ILE A 562 13.71 20.98 4.06
N ASN A 563 14.20 19.82 4.46
CA ASN A 563 15.61 19.51 4.56
C ASN A 563 16.19 19.20 3.17
N THR A 564 16.47 20.25 2.38
CA THR A 564 17.14 20.12 1.09
C THR A 564 18.66 20.12 1.29
N PRO A 565 19.42 19.15 0.75
CA PRO A 565 20.87 19.17 0.78
C PRO A 565 21.44 20.48 0.19
N GLN A 566 22.52 20.99 0.83
CA GLN A 566 23.04 22.31 0.49
C GLN A 566 23.43 22.43 -0.99
N VAL A 567 24.08 21.44 -1.55
CA VAL A 567 24.50 21.43 -2.96
C VAL A 567 23.29 21.56 -3.90
N LEU A 568 22.18 20.89 -3.58
CA LEU A 568 20.95 20.97 -4.36
C LEU A 568 20.27 22.34 -4.20
N ALA A 569 20.20 22.85 -2.97
CA ALA A 569 19.60 24.15 -2.69
C ALA A 569 20.39 25.31 -3.33
N GLU A 570 21.73 25.29 -3.29
CA GLU A 570 22.61 26.29 -3.90
C GLU A 570 22.53 26.30 -5.44
N ASN A 571 22.19 25.17 -6.05
CA ASN A 571 22.00 25.03 -7.49
C ASN A 571 20.51 25.12 -7.93
N GLY A 572 19.60 25.53 -7.03
CA GLY A 572 18.21 25.82 -7.36
C GLY A 572 17.28 24.60 -7.49
N TYR A 573 17.73 23.43 -7.05
CA TYR A 573 16.92 22.22 -7.09
C TYR A 573 15.94 22.15 -5.91
N ASP A 574 14.66 21.93 -6.22
CA ASP A 574 13.61 21.66 -5.25
C ASP A 574 13.27 20.17 -5.24
N ILE A 575 13.81 19.44 -4.26
CA ILE A 575 13.60 17.99 -4.11
C ILE A 575 12.20 17.63 -3.59
N PHE A 576 11.45 18.62 -3.14
CA PHE A 576 10.14 18.40 -2.52
C PHE A 576 9.18 19.52 -2.87
N ASN A 577 8.94 19.67 -4.17
CA ASN A 577 8.11 20.72 -4.75
C ASN A 577 6.63 20.64 -4.29
N ARG A 578 5.82 21.60 -4.70
CA ARG A 578 4.40 21.69 -4.31
C ARG A 578 3.56 20.44 -4.65
N LYS A 579 3.89 19.72 -5.74
CA LYS A 579 3.27 18.43 -6.11
C LYS A 579 3.59 17.36 -5.07
N GLU A 580 4.86 17.21 -4.70
CA GLU A 580 5.28 16.25 -3.68
C GLU A 580 4.72 16.59 -2.29
N GLN A 581 4.63 17.86 -1.93
CA GLN A 581 3.99 18.31 -0.71
C GLN A 581 2.50 17.99 -0.71
N ALA A 582 1.78 18.26 -1.80
CA ALA A 582 0.36 17.95 -1.95
C ALA A 582 0.07 16.44 -1.88
N ARG A 583 1.03 15.61 -2.28
CA ARG A 583 0.93 14.15 -2.15
C ARG A 583 0.76 13.71 -0.69
N ILE A 584 1.31 14.46 0.25
CA ILE A 584 1.13 14.25 1.69
C ILE A 584 -0.15 14.90 2.22
N THR A 585 -0.45 16.13 1.77
CA THR A 585 -1.47 16.97 2.40
C THR A 585 -2.84 16.89 1.74
N ASP A 586 -2.91 16.69 0.42
CA ASP A 586 -4.14 16.88 -0.38
C ASP A 586 -4.54 15.69 -1.25
N SER A 587 -3.66 14.68 -1.43
CA SER A 587 -3.87 13.58 -2.39
C SER A 587 -4.85 12.50 -1.93
N ARG A 588 -5.31 12.56 -0.70
CA ARG A 588 -6.26 11.60 -0.11
C ARG A 588 -7.43 12.34 0.54
N PRO A 589 -8.65 11.76 0.53
CA PRO A 589 -9.79 12.41 1.17
C PRO A 589 -9.53 12.72 2.64
N LYS A 590 -9.71 13.99 3.02
CA LYS A 590 -9.66 14.43 4.42
C LYS A 590 -10.92 14.02 5.20
N THR A 591 -11.96 13.63 4.49
CA THR A 591 -13.25 13.21 5.04
C THR A 591 -13.67 11.90 4.41
N LYS A 592 -14.01 10.90 5.26
CA LYS A 592 -14.66 9.66 4.83
C LYS A 592 -15.78 9.31 5.80
N ILE A 593 -17.00 9.16 5.30
CA ILE A 593 -18.18 8.86 6.13
C ILE A 593 -18.93 7.67 5.52
N LEU A 594 -19.20 6.66 6.32
CA LEU A 594 -20.01 5.49 5.98
C LEU A 594 -21.34 5.57 6.71
N LEU A 595 -22.45 5.42 5.98
CA LEU A 595 -23.78 5.19 6.51
C LEU A 595 -24.31 3.87 5.97
N GLY A 596 -24.44 2.87 6.84
CA GLY A 596 -24.92 1.53 6.54
C GLY A 596 -26.29 1.24 7.13
N PHE A 597 -27.08 0.46 6.39
CA PHE A 597 -28.36 -0.08 6.81
C PHE A 597 -28.34 -1.59 6.62
N ASP A 598 -28.51 -2.35 7.69
CA ASP A 598 -28.58 -3.81 7.68
C ASP A 598 -29.99 -4.25 8.08
N TYR A 599 -30.76 -4.75 7.13
CA TYR A 599 -32.10 -5.26 7.37
C TYR A 599 -32.11 -6.78 7.26
N LYS A 600 -32.65 -7.44 8.29
CA LYS A 600 -32.77 -8.90 8.33
C LYS A 600 -34.22 -9.31 8.63
N ILE A 601 -34.73 -10.23 7.83
CA ILE A 601 -36.06 -10.86 8.00
C ILE A 601 -35.97 -12.35 7.64
N ASN A 602 -36.22 -13.24 8.59
CA ASN A 602 -36.07 -14.69 8.43
C ASN A 602 -34.70 -15.05 7.80
N ASP A 603 -34.70 -15.73 6.68
CA ASP A 603 -33.51 -16.21 5.95
C ASP A 603 -32.94 -15.16 4.97
N PHE A 604 -33.48 -13.97 4.97
CA PHE A 604 -33.17 -12.91 4.04
C PHE A 604 -32.47 -11.75 4.76
N SER A 605 -31.40 -11.23 4.20
CA SER A 605 -30.77 -9.98 4.66
C SER A 605 -30.35 -9.10 3.49
N VAL A 606 -30.52 -7.78 3.69
CA VAL A 606 -30.08 -6.75 2.77
C VAL A 606 -29.20 -5.76 3.53
N GLN A 607 -28.05 -5.44 2.96
CA GLN A 607 -27.15 -4.42 3.46
C GLN A 607 -26.97 -3.35 2.39
N LEU A 608 -27.24 -2.09 2.76
CA LEU A 608 -27.02 -0.91 1.93
C LEU A 608 -25.98 -0.02 2.60
N ASN A 609 -24.85 0.15 1.97
CA ASN A 609 -23.78 1.00 2.46
C ASN A 609 -23.60 2.22 1.55
N ASN A 610 -23.60 3.42 2.12
CA ASN A 610 -23.30 4.66 1.44
C ASN A 610 -22.02 5.25 2.02
N THR A 611 -20.97 5.31 1.22
CA THR A 611 -19.68 5.86 1.63
C THR A 611 -19.44 7.18 0.91
N TYR A 612 -19.41 8.27 1.66
CA TYR A 612 -18.92 9.56 1.17
C TYR A 612 -17.39 9.60 1.24
N PHE A 613 -16.78 9.91 0.14
CA PHE A 613 -15.36 10.24 0.02
C PHE A 613 -15.23 11.73 -0.27
N GLY A 614 -14.53 12.45 0.57
CA GLY A 614 -14.25 13.88 0.41
C GLY A 614 -13.47 14.18 -0.86
N GLU A 615 -13.33 15.43 -1.17
CA GLU A 615 -12.54 15.91 -2.31
C GLU A 615 -11.05 15.59 -2.14
N VAL A 616 -10.34 15.54 -3.26
CA VAL A 616 -8.87 15.45 -3.32
C VAL A 616 -8.36 16.47 -4.33
N THR A 617 -7.14 17.00 -4.08
CA THR A 617 -6.54 17.98 -4.98
C THR A 617 -5.21 17.45 -5.50
N TRP A 618 -5.06 17.46 -6.82
CA TRP A 618 -3.78 17.31 -7.49
C TRP A 618 -3.20 18.70 -7.73
N ARG A 619 -1.92 18.87 -7.38
CA ARG A 619 -1.20 20.14 -7.61
C ARG A 619 -0.11 19.93 -8.63
N HIS A 620 -0.02 20.84 -9.57
CA HIS A 620 1.03 20.83 -10.57
C HIS A 620 2.40 21.13 -9.93
N ALA A 621 3.48 20.54 -10.46
CA ALA A 621 4.82 20.67 -9.89
C ALA A 621 5.44 22.09 -10.02
N ASN A 622 5.11 22.78 -11.05
CA ASN A 622 5.52 24.11 -11.52
C ASN A 622 6.42 24.92 -10.57
N ASN A 623 7.68 24.63 -10.54
CA ASN A 623 8.67 25.28 -9.67
C ASN A 623 9.91 25.81 -10.46
N GLY A 624 9.70 26.31 -11.64
CA GLY A 624 10.74 26.92 -12.47
C GLY A 624 11.47 25.94 -13.38
N LEU A 625 12.74 25.65 -13.14
CA LEU A 625 13.59 24.90 -14.08
C LEU A 625 13.15 23.44 -14.29
N ASN A 626 12.59 22.81 -13.26
CA ASN A 626 12.20 21.40 -13.28
C ASN A 626 10.70 21.21 -13.09
N GLY A 627 9.90 21.40 -14.13
CA GLY A 627 8.47 21.14 -14.05
C GLY A 627 7.59 22.31 -14.45
N ALA A 628 8.14 23.28 -15.15
CA ALA A 628 7.29 24.26 -15.83
C ALA A 628 6.39 23.50 -16.81
N PRO A 629 5.08 23.78 -16.85
CA PRO A 629 4.18 23.13 -17.77
C PRO A 629 4.62 23.37 -19.21
N LEU A 630 4.60 22.29 -20.00
CA LEU A 630 4.87 22.37 -21.42
C LEU A 630 3.55 22.41 -22.17
N GLY A 631 3.37 23.44 -22.98
CA GLY A 631 2.28 23.50 -23.94
C GLY A 631 2.44 22.44 -25.04
N PRO A 632 1.43 22.29 -25.91
CA PRO A 632 1.39 21.28 -26.97
C PRO A 632 2.63 21.25 -27.89
N ASN A 633 3.35 22.36 -27.97
CA ASN A 633 4.55 22.52 -28.81
C ASN A 633 5.87 22.39 -27.99
N GLY A 634 5.82 21.91 -26.76
CA GLY A 634 6.99 21.87 -25.88
C GLY A 634 7.43 23.25 -25.35
N SER A 635 6.65 24.31 -25.59
CA SER A 635 6.89 25.62 -25.01
C SER A 635 6.45 25.67 -23.55
N LEU A 636 7.20 26.40 -22.72
CA LEU A 636 6.79 26.66 -21.32
C LEU A 636 5.46 27.44 -21.30
N LEU A 637 4.48 26.92 -20.56
CA LEU A 637 3.22 27.63 -20.34
C LEU A 637 3.36 28.72 -19.28
N PRO A 638 2.44 29.72 -19.24
CA PRO A 638 2.46 30.75 -18.21
C PRO A 638 2.45 30.16 -16.79
N THR A 639 3.20 30.78 -15.90
CA THR A 639 3.53 30.27 -14.56
C THR A 639 2.60 30.76 -13.47
N ASP A 640 1.27 30.64 -13.61
CA ASP A 640 0.40 30.67 -12.45
C ASP A 640 0.15 29.23 -11.99
N ASP A 641 0.86 28.80 -10.94
CA ASP A 641 0.83 27.42 -10.42
C ASP A 641 -0.58 26.91 -10.14
N ALA A 642 -1.47 27.79 -9.70
CA ALA A 642 -2.84 27.43 -9.36
C ALA A 642 -3.71 27.13 -10.59
N GLU A 643 -3.33 27.63 -11.77
CA GLU A 643 -4.12 27.45 -13.00
C GLU A 643 -4.21 25.98 -13.41
N TYR A 644 -3.16 25.21 -13.15
CA TYR A 644 -3.09 23.79 -13.50
C TYR A 644 -3.50 22.85 -12.36
N ASP A 645 -3.73 23.36 -11.17
CA ASP A 645 -4.25 22.55 -10.06
C ASP A 645 -5.66 22.06 -10.36
N GLN A 646 -5.96 20.81 -9.96
CA GLN A 646 -7.27 20.20 -10.15
C GLN A 646 -7.80 19.63 -8.85
N THR A 647 -9.03 20.01 -8.51
CA THR A 647 -9.77 19.44 -7.37
C THR A 647 -10.88 18.55 -7.89
N PHE A 648 -10.86 17.29 -7.48
CA PHE A 648 -11.85 16.28 -7.80
C PHE A 648 -12.87 16.23 -6.67
N ALA A 649 -14.12 16.53 -7.00
CA ALA A 649 -15.20 16.76 -6.04
C ALA A 649 -15.53 15.50 -5.22
N GLY A 650 -16.01 15.71 -3.99
CA GLY A 650 -16.45 14.61 -3.13
C GLY A 650 -17.60 13.81 -3.74
N LYS A 651 -17.59 12.48 -3.56
CA LYS A 651 -18.58 11.54 -4.13
C LYS A 651 -19.15 10.60 -3.08
N VAL A 652 -20.36 10.11 -3.33
CA VAL A 652 -21.00 9.05 -2.54
C VAL A 652 -21.00 7.77 -3.37
N ILE A 653 -20.42 6.71 -2.83
CA ILE A 653 -20.47 5.37 -3.40
C ILE A 653 -21.49 4.55 -2.62
N THR A 654 -22.41 3.94 -3.33
CA THR A 654 -23.48 3.10 -2.75
C THR A 654 -23.25 1.64 -3.11
N ASP A 655 -23.10 0.78 -2.10
CA ASP A 655 -22.95 -0.67 -2.25
C ASP A 655 -24.20 -1.36 -1.71
N LEU A 656 -24.70 -2.37 -2.44
CA LEU A 656 -25.85 -3.18 -2.08
C LEU A 656 -25.44 -4.64 -2.00
N ASN A 657 -25.69 -5.27 -0.84
CA ASN A 657 -25.50 -6.69 -0.63
C ASN A 657 -26.83 -7.34 -0.25
N PHE A 658 -27.06 -8.51 -0.81
CA PHE A 658 -28.23 -9.33 -0.61
C PHE A 658 -27.79 -10.74 -0.25
N ASN A 659 -28.26 -11.27 0.87
CA ASN A 659 -28.03 -12.65 1.27
C ASN A 659 -29.33 -13.39 1.45
N TYR A 660 -29.36 -14.64 0.97
CA TYR A 660 -30.47 -15.56 1.17
C TYR A 660 -29.96 -16.92 1.62
N THR A 661 -30.49 -17.41 2.72
CA THR A 661 -30.15 -18.70 3.31
C THR A 661 -31.21 -19.73 2.95
N PHE A 662 -30.93 -20.60 1.97
CA PHE A 662 -31.87 -21.65 1.52
C PHE A 662 -32.07 -22.73 2.56
N SER A 663 -31.01 -23.02 3.33
CA SER A 663 -31.00 -23.99 4.40
C SER A 663 -29.83 -23.69 5.34
N GLU A 664 -29.71 -24.38 6.46
CA GLU A 664 -28.56 -24.27 7.36
C GLU A 664 -27.20 -24.50 6.65
N LYS A 665 -27.22 -25.16 5.49
CA LYS A 665 -26.03 -25.53 4.72
C LYS A 665 -25.77 -24.66 3.49
N LEU A 666 -26.77 -24.08 2.89
CA LEU A 666 -26.60 -23.39 1.60
C LEU A 666 -27.09 -21.93 1.66
N SER A 667 -26.23 -21.02 1.28
CA SER A 667 -26.59 -19.60 1.15
C SER A 667 -26.09 -19.00 -0.17
N LEU A 668 -26.83 -18.01 -0.65
CA LEU A 668 -26.53 -17.20 -1.83
C LEU A 668 -26.19 -15.77 -1.36
N ASN A 669 -25.13 -15.20 -1.90
CA ASN A 669 -24.78 -13.80 -1.78
C ASN A 669 -24.83 -13.16 -3.17
N LEU A 670 -25.53 -12.04 -3.29
CA LEU A 670 -25.49 -11.18 -4.46
C LEU A 670 -25.04 -9.79 -4.03
N SER A 671 -24.05 -9.23 -4.69
CA SER A 671 -23.59 -7.87 -4.38
C SER A 671 -23.44 -7.01 -5.63
N VAL A 672 -23.77 -5.74 -5.47
CA VAL A 672 -23.57 -4.69 -6.45
C VAL A 672 -22.72 -3.62 -5.80
N ASN A 673 -21.44 -3.61 -6.12
CA ASN A 673 -20.55 -2.57 -5.66
C ASN A 673 -20.70 -1.35 -6.57
N ASN A 674 -20.76 -0.16 -5.98
CA ASN A 674 -21.00 1.08 -6.70
C ASN A 674 -22.28 1.04 -7.54
N LEU A 675 -23.42 0.77 -6.89
CA LEU A 675 -24.75 0.60 -7.50
C LEU A 675 -25.15 1.73 -8.45
N LEU A 676 -24.73 2.95 -8.16
CA LEU A 676 -25.06 4.15 -8.93
C LEU A 676 -24.07 4.47 -10.05
N ASN A 677 -23.09 3.60 -10.30
CA ASN A 677 -22.06 3.73 -11.34
C ASN A 677 -21.30 5.07 -11.29
N VAL A 678 -20.91 5.47 -10.08
CA VAL A 678 -20.19 6.73 -9.83
C VAL A 678 -18.72 6.58 -10.17
N TYR A 679 -18.17 7.52 -10.89
CA TYR A 679 -16.73 7.65 -11.19
C TYR A 679 -16.15 8.89 -10.52
N PRO A 680 -14.81 8.96 -10.30
CA PRO A 680 -14.14 10.22 -10.03
C PRO A 680 -14.40 11.22 -11.16
N ASP A 681 -14.23 12.50 -10.90
CA ASP A 681 -14.23 13.49 -11.96
C ASP A 681 -13.11 13.17 -12.96
N ALA A 682 -13.36 13.37 -14.24
CA ALA A 682 -12.32 13.21 -15.27
C ALA A 682 -11.26 14.29 -15.13
N ILE A 683 -10.02 13.95 -15.51
CA ILE A 683 -8.93 14.91 -15.59
C ILE A 683 -9.25 15.93 -16.69
N ASP A 684 -9.03 17.20 -16.38
CA ASP A 684 -9.01 18.29 -17.37
C ASP A 684 -7.57 18.48 -17.85
N THR A 685 -7.30 18.17 -19.10
CA THR A 685 -5.94 18.20 -19.66
C THR A 685 -5.37 19.62 -19.70
N LYS A 686 -6.22 20.63 -19.85
CA LYS A 686 -5.83 22.05 -19.95
C LYS A 686 -4.67 22.34 -20.93
N GLY A 687 -4.43 21.43 -21.87
CA GLY A 687 -3.31 21.50 -22.80
C GLY A 687 -1.94 21.18 -22.17
N ASP A 688 -1.91 20.60 -20.98
CA ASP A 688 -0.71 20.23 -20.25
C ASP A 688 -0.44 18.72 -20.32
N PHE A 689 0.66 18.33 -20.95
CA PHE A 689 1.06 16.94 -21.08
C PHE A 689 1.36 16.26 -19.73
N VAL A 690 1.86 17.01 -18.74
CA VAL A 690 2.28 16.45 -17.43
C VAL A 690 1.09 15.97 -16.62
N THR A 691 -0.08 16.60 -16.81
CA THR A 691 -1.27 16.32 -16.01
C THR A 691 -1.83 14.92 -16.25
N ASP A 692 -1.87 14.45 -17.49
CA ASP A 692 -2.55 13.21 -17.86
C ASP A 692 -1.80 12.36 -18.90
N LEU A 693 -0.53 12.68 -19.15
CA LEU A 693 0.30 12.06 -20.18
C LEU A 693 -0.34 12.14 -21.58
N GLY A 694 -0.84 13.30 -21.95
CA GLY A 694 -1.42 13.57 -23.27
C GLY A 694 -2.79 12.90 -23.47
N GLY A 695 -3.63 12.85 -22.44
CA GLY A 695 -4.97 12.30 -22.50
C GLY A 695 -5.08 10.79 -22.23
N ARG A 696 -3.98 10.13 -21.85
CA ARG A 696 -3.98 8.69 -21.56
C ARG A 696 -4.70 8.33 -20.27
N PHE A 697 -4.65 9.21 -19.28
CA PHE A 697 -5.35 9.02 -18.01
C PHE A 697 -6.68 9.79 -18.03
N LYS A 698 -7.79 9.09 -18.08
CA LYS A 698 -9.11 9.69 -17.96
C LYS A 698 -9.43 10.13 -16.54
N TYR A 699 -8.95 9.38 -15.55
CA TYR A 699 -9.21 9.61 -14.14
C TYR A 699 -7.92 9.86 -13.38
N PRO A 700 -7.97 10.59 -12.24
CA PRO A 700 -6.79 10.92 -11.47
C PRO A 700 -6.07 9.65 -10.98
N TRP A 701 -4.77 9.59 -11.19
CA TRP A 701 -3.92 8.47 -10.80
C TRP A 701 -2.87 8.85 -9.74
N GLU A 702 -2.47 10.11 -9.70
CA GLU A 702 -1.53 10.65 -8.71
C GLU A 702 -2.21 11.06 -7.39
N VAL A 703 -3.54 11.16 -7.38
CA VAL A 703 -4.38 11.33 -6.20
C VAL A 703 -5.43 10.23 -6.19
N ASN A 704 -5.83 9.76 -5.00
CA ASN A 704 -6.70 8.61 -4.92
C ASN A 704 -7.86 8.89 -3.95
N GLN A 705 -9.05 9.04 -4.53
CA GLN A 705 -10.29 9.19 -3.79
C GLN A 705 -10.99 7.84 -3.56
N PHE A 706 -11.25 7.11 -4.63
CA PHE A 706 -11.80 5.75 -4.69
C PHE A 706 -11.51 5.13 -6.07
N GLY A 707 -11.83 3.84 -6.25
CA GLY A 707 -11.58 3.15 -7.53
C GLY A 707 -12.46 3.66 -8.67
N PHE A 708 -11.99 3.51 -9.90
CA PHE A 708 -12.66 3.99 -11.12
C PHE A 708 -13.13 2.86 -12.07
N ASN A 709 -13.41 1.66 -11.53
CA ASN A 709 -13.90 0.53 -12.34
C ASN A 709 -15.40 0.59 -12.64
N GLY A 710 -16.13 1.54 -12.05
CA GLY A 710 -17.60 1.61 -12.17
C GLY A 710 -18.31 0.55 -11.33
N THR A 711 -19.51 0.18 -11.74
CA THR A 711 -20.32 -0.84 -11.05
C THR A 711 -19.78 -2.24 -11.28
N ILE A 712 -19.66 -3.02 -10.18
CA ILE A 712 -19.25 -4.42 -10.22
C ILE A 712 -20.39 -5.28 -9.67
N LEU A 713 -20.85 -6.23 -10.47
CA LEU A 713 -21.85 -7.23 -10.11
C LEU A 713 -21.12 -8.48 -9.62
N LYS A 714 -21.52 -9.03 -8.47
CA LYS A 714 -20.94 -10.27 -7.92
C LYS A 714 -22.05 -11.23 -7.45
N ALA A 715 -21.79 -12.51 -7.63
CA ALA A 715 -22.59 -13.58 -7.08
C ALA A 715 -21.71 -14.61 -6.39
N GLY A 716 -22.17 -15.13 -5.25
CA GLY A 716 -21.45 -16.14 -4.49
C GLY A 716 -22.38 -17.17 -3.88
N LEU A 717 -21.93 -18.41 -3.84
CA LEU A 717 -22.57 -19.52 -3.15
C LEU A 717 -21.66 -20.00 -2.02
N SER A 718 -22.24 -20.19 -0.84
CA SER A 718 -21.56 -20.80 0.32
C SER A 718 -22.27 -22.08 0.72
N TYR A 719 -21.50 -23.14 0.88
CA TYR A 719 -22.01 -24.44 1.32
C TYR A 719 -21.25 -24.92 2.54
N LYS A 720 -21.99 -25.35 3.59
CA LYS A 720 -21.49 -25.90 4.84
C LYS A 720 -21.81 -27.38 4.96
N PHE A 721 -20.80 -28.19 5.29
CA PHE A 721 -20.98 -29.62 5.55
C PHE A 721 -21.23 -29.90 7.03
#